data_85a84a61f3ce497f533878a561ec18d3
#
_entry.id   85a84a61f3ce497f533878a561ec18d3
#
_cell.length_a   1.000
_cell.length_b   1.000
_cell.length_c   1.000
_cell.angle_alpha   90.00
_cell.angle_beta   90.00
_cell.angle_gamma   90.00
#
_symmetry.space_group_name_H-M   'P 1'
#
loop_
_entity.id
_entity.type
_entity.pdbx_description
1 polymer ?
#
loop_
_entity_poly.entity_id
_entity_poly.type
_entity_poly.pdbx_seq_one_letter_code
_entity_poly.pdbx_strand_id
1 'polypeptide(L)'
;MFNAGRYQELENWTRLLLERCPKSGFSWKVLGVTLQAQGKDALTALQKAAEFLPEDAQAHYNFGVALQHLGHHDRAVASYRRALEIKADYVEAHCNLGVALKELGHLDEAVTSYRRALEIIPDLATVHSNLGNALKDLGQLDDSVVSCLRALEINPDSAEAHNNLGITLMALGQLDNAVASYCRALEIDPDYAEAHNNLGITLRALGQLDNAVASYRRALEIRPDDTDTLISLGVALQDLGQLDNALTCFRRALEISPDFLKAYSNLLFLHNYKIAHPAATLLEEKRRYGNLAARQARPYTEWHNVAESEKCLRVGLVSGDLRNHPVGFFVEGVLAALASNYSGRLEFIAYPTHSCVDTLTERIKACCHGWHSAVGIPDENLARRIREDGIDILIDLSGHTALNRLPLFAWKPAPVQASWLGYFATTGVAAMDYLIADPWTVPESEDIYFTERVWRLPETRLCFTPPEVEIDVLPAPSLSNGCVTFGCFNNLTKINETVVALWAQVLQAVPRSRLFLKAKQLQEASERQRLLELFASHGIHGDQLLLEGSAPRADYLAAYQRVDIALDPFPFPGGTTSVECLWMGVPVLTLEGNSFLSRQGVGIMNNAGLPDWIAADTNDYLAKAIAHASDLPRLATLRSGLRDQVLTSPLFDAPRFARHFEAALRGMWAQWCNQQQGEPSMCTMVSKNGSSFGR
;
A
#
# COMPACT_ATOMS: atom_id res chain seq x y z
N MET A 1 37.03 15.66 -39.08
CA MET A 1 37.44 15.79 -37.67
C MET A 1 36.45 15.07 -36.75
N PHE A 2 35.15 15.33 -36.85
CA PHE A 2 34.14 14.65 -36.00
C PHE A 2 34.21 13.13 -36.13
N ASN A 3 34.10 12.57 -37.33
CA ASN A 3 34.18 11.12 -37.58
C ASN A 3 35.56 10.49 -37.26
N ALA A 4 36.60 11.29 -37.05
CA ALA A 4 37.93 10.85 -36.64
C ALA A 4 38.17 11.00 -35.13
N GLY A 5 37.14 11.33 -34.33
CA GLY A 5 37.24 11.49 -32.89
C GLY A 5 38.06 12.73 -32.42
N ARG A 6 38.44 13.63 -33.33
CA ARG A 6 39.28 14.80 -33.02
C ARG A 6 38.40 15.97 -32.49
N TYR A 7 37.66 15.72 -31.41
CA TYR A 7 36.66 16.64 -30.91
C TYR A 7 37.26 17.93 -30.35
N GLN A 8 38.38 17.87 -29.65
CA GLN A 8 39.01 19.04 -29.07
C GLN A 8 39.53 20.01 -30.15
N GLU A 9 40.08 19.47 -31.21
CA GLU A 9 40.53 20.30 -32.35
C GLU A 9 39.32 20.93 -33.05
N LEU A 10 38.25 20.17 -33.25
CA LEU A 10 37.04 20.67 -33.89
C LEU A 10 36.38 21.76 -33.03
N GLU A 11 36.36 21.61 -31.72
CA GLU A 11 35.91 22.65 -30.79
C GLU A 11 36.70 23.94 -30.95
N ASN A 12 38.04 23.85 -30.90
CA ASN A 12 38.91 25.02 -31.03
C ASN A 12 38.69 25.73 -32.38
N TRP A 13 38.64 24.97 -33.47
CA TRP A 13 38.37 25.53 -34.79
C TRP A 13 37.00 26.21 -34.89
N THR A 14 36.00 25.58 -34.31
CA THR A 14 34.63 26.10 -34.37
C THR A 14 34.48 27.36 -33.52
N ARG A 15 35.16 27.46 -32.37
CA ARG A 15 35.20 28.66 -31.54
C ARG A 15 35.88 29.84 -32.28
N LEU A 16 37.01 29.59 -32.96
CA LEU A 16 37.68 30.59 -33.81
C LEU A 16 36.79 31.07 -34.97
N LEU A 17 36.03 30.18 -35.57
CA LEU A 17 35.04 30.54 -36.59
C LEU A 17 33.92 31.42 -36.01
N LEU A 18 33.48 31.14 -34.84
CA LEU A 18 32.42 31.91 -34.15
C LEU A 18 32.89 33.29 -33.68
N GLU A 19 34.17 33.48 -33.38
CA GLU A 19 34.76 34.80 -33.14
C GLU A 19 34.65 35.69 -34.37
N ARG A 20 34.82 35.11 -35.59
CA ARG A 20 34.70 35.82 -36.84
C ARG A 20 33.28 35.94 -37.37
N CYS A 21 32.46 34.92 -37.11
CA CYS A 21 31.09 34.83 -37.60
C CYS A 21 30.14 34.42 -36.46
N PRO A 22 29.84 35.31 -35.48
CA PRO A 22 29.05 34.96 -34.28
C PRO A 22 27.61 34.49 -34.55
N LYS A 23 27.06 34.82 -35.73
CA LYS A 23 25.70 34.41 -36.16
C LYS A 23 25.69 33.19 -37.07
N SER A 24 26.83 32.49 -37.23
CA SER A 24 26.88 31.26 -38.02
C SER A 24 26.16 30.10 -37.29
N GLY A 25 24.90 29.87 -37.62
CA GLY A 25 24.12 28.79 -37.05
C GLY A 25 24.75 27.41 -37.28
N PHE A 26 25.36 27.19 -38.45
CA PHE A 26 26.11 25.98 -38.75
C PHE A 26 27.29 25.77 -37.77
N SER A 27 28.09 26.81 -37.51
CA SER A 27 29.20 26.72 -36.56
C SER A 27 28.69 26.46 -35.14
N TRP A 28 27.60 27.08 -34.72
CA TRP A 28 26.97 26.79 -33.43
C TRP A 28 26.47 25.33 -33.33
N LYS A 29 25.86 24.81 -34.43
CA LYS A 29 25.43 23.40 -34.47
C LYS A 29 26.62 22.44 -34.33
N VAL A 30 27.69 22.68 -35.09
CA VAL A 30 28.92 21.86 -34.99
C VAL A 30 29.56 21.95 -33.61
N LEU A 31 29.63 23.13 -32.99
CA LEU A 31 30.16 23.32 -31.66
C LEU A 31 29.30 22.52 -30.62
N GLY A 32 27.98 22.67 -30.69
CA GLY A 32 27.08 22.00 -29.77
C GLY A 32 27.19 20.48 -29.81
N VAL A 33 27.14 19.89 -31.03
CA VAL A 33 27.30 18.44 -31.20
C VAL A 33 28.69 17.96 -30.74
N THR A 34 29.74 18.78 -30.99
CA THR A 34 31.10 18.46 -30.55
C THR A 34 31.25 18.48 -29.03
N LEU A 35 30.64 19.46 -28.35
CA LEU A 35 30.62 19.54 -26.87
C LEU A 35 29.85 18.37 -26.26
N GLN A 36 28.72 18.05 -26.86
CA GLN A 36 27.90 16.87 -26.40
C GLN A 36 28.69 15.57 -26.54
N ALA A 37 29.40 15.36 -27.64
CA ALA A 37 30.27 14.19 -27.84
C ALA A 37 31.44 14.11 -26.86
N GLN A 38 31.84 15.22 -26.24
CA GLN A 38 32.86 15.29 -25.18
C GLN A 38 32.27 15.23 -23.75
N GLY A 39 30.97 15.08 -23.60
CA GLY A 39 30.30 15.15 -22.27
C GLY A 39 30.33 16.56 -21.64
N LYS A 40 30.56 17.62 -22.43
CA LYS A 40 30.59 19.02 -21.98
C LYS A 40 29.20 19.66 -22.12
N ASP A 41 28.97 20.76 -21.40
CA ASP A 41 27.76 21.58 -21.59
C ASP A 41 27.64 22.12 -23.01
N ALA A 42 26.62 21.62 -23.71
CA ALA A 42 26.31 21.95 -25.09
C ALA A 42 25.10 22.87 -25.24
N LEU A 43 24.34 23.11 -24.14
CA LEU A 43 23.01 23.71 -24.20
C LEU A 43 23.00 25.06 -24.89
N THR A 44 23.88 25.96 -24.48
CA THR A 44 23.97 27.32 -25.06
C THR A 44 24.32 27.28 -26.54
N ALA A 45 25.22 26.39 -26.95
CA ALA A 45 25.62 26.28 -28.35
C ALA A 45 24.48 25.73 -29.22
N LEU A 46 23.75 24.70 -28.74
CA LEU A 46 22.62 24.10 -29.45
C LEU A 46 21.41 25.04 -29.48
N GLN A 47 21.18 25.83 -28.43
CA GLN A 47 20.15 26.86 -28.43
C GLN A 47 20.43 27.91 -29.54
N LYS A 48 21.65 28.45 -29.60
CA LYS A 48 22.05 29.41 -30.67
C LYS A 48 21.98 28.79 -32.06
N ALA A 49 22.30 27.50 -32.18
CA ALA A 49 22.13 26.78 -33.44
C ALA A 49 20.67 26.79 -33.91
N ALA A 50 19.74 26.45 -33.02
CA ALA A 50 18.30 26.48 -33.32
C ALA A 50 17.77 27.89 -33.60
N GLU A 51 18.27 28.91 -32.88
CA GLU A 51 17.93 30.33 -33.14
C GLU A 51 18.39 30.80 -34.50
N PHE A 52 19.64 30.49 -34.91
CA PHE A 52 20.22 30.95 -36.18
C PHE A 52 19.90 30.03 -37.37
N LEU A 53 19.35 28.85 -37.12
CA LEU A 53 18.91 27.90 -38.15
C LEU A 53 17.43 27.50 -37.91
N PRO A 54 16.49 28.47 -38.03
CA PRO A 54 15.08 28.22 -37.63
C PRO A 54 14.36 27.18 -38.50
N GLU A 55 14.90 26.86 -39.70
CA GLU A 55 14.37 25.88 -40.64
C GLU A 55 15.25 24.61 -40.73
N ASP A 56 16.15 24.40 -39.79
CA ASP A 56 16.97 23.18 -39.70
C ASP A 56 16.39 22.22 -38.65
N ALA A 57 15.67 21.19 -39.08
CA ALA A 57 15.06 20.19 -38.20
C ALA A 57 16.08 19.55 -37.26
N GLN A 58 17.32 19.32 -37.74
CA GLN A 58 18.35 18.68 -36.92
C GLN A 58 18.88 19.61 -35.81
N ALA A 59 18.92 20.94 -36.06
CA ALA A 59 19.31 21.88 -35.01
C ALA A 59 18.30 21.88 -33.85
N HIS A 60 17.01 21.90 -34.18
CA HIS A 60 15.93 21.78 -33.14
C HIS A 60 15.94 20.43 -32.46
N TYR A 61 16.13 19.33 -33.20
CA TYR A 61 16.25 17.99 -32.62
C TYR A 61 17.42 17.92 -31.63
N ASN A 62 18.62 18.35 -32.01
CA ASN A 62 19.79 18.30 -31.12
C ASN A 62 19.60 19.19 -29.89
N PHE A 63 18.94 20.34 -30.02
CA PHE A 63 18.58 21.17 -28.85
C PHE A 63 17.59 20.48 -27.95
N GLY A 64 16.57 19.78 -28.49
CA GLY A 64 15.65 18.96 -27.75
C GLY A 64 16.34 17.85 -26.96
N VAL A 65 17.30 17.14 -27.58
CA VAL A 65 18.09 16.09 -26.90
C VAL A 65 18.87 16.67 -25.71
N ALA A 66 19.53 17.83 -25.87
CA ALA A 66 20.27 18.47 -24.79
C ALA A 66 19.35 18.90 -23.64
N LEU A 67 18.16 19.42 -23.94
CA LEU A 67 17.15 19.80 -22.96
C LEU A 67 16.64 18.56 -22.18
N GLN A 68 16.38 17.48 -22.90
CA GLN A 68 15.92 16.21 -22.31
C GLN A 68 16.95 15.62 -21.34
N HIS A 69 18.23 15.61 -21.69
CA HIS A 69 19.33 15.18 -20.80
C HIS A 69 19.44 16.01 -19.52
N LEU A 70 19.01 17.27 -19.55
CA LEU A 70 18.98 18.16 -18.40
C LEU A 70 17.63 18.12 -17.63
N GLY A 71 16.71 17.24 -18.02
CA GLY A 71 15.39 17.11 -17.37
C GLY A 71 14.39 18.21 -17.74
N HIS A 72 14.68 19.06 -18.76
CA HIS A 72 13.78 20.12 -19.21
C HIS A 72 12.78 19.60 -20.26
N HIS A 73 11.96 18.62 -19.87
CA HIS A 73 11.09 17.86 -20.78
C HIS A 73 10.08 18.73 -21.53
N ASP A 74 9.44 19.74 -20.91
CA ASP A 74 8.52 20.67 -21.58
C ASP A 74 9.19 21.41 -22.76
N ARG A 75 10.40 21.90 -22.54
CA ARG A 75 11.17 22.60 -23.56
C ARG A 75 11.68 21.63 -24.62
N ALA A 76 12.03 20.40 -24.25
CA ALA A 76 12.42 19.35 -25.19
C ALA A 76 11.27 19.02 -26.14
N VAL A 77 10.05 18.85 -25.62
CA VAL A 77 8.81 18.63 -26.40
C VAL A 77 8.61 19.74 -27.42
N ALA A 78 8.73 21.02 -27.02
CA ALA A 78 8.61 22.15 -27.94
C ALA A 78 9.64 22.09 -29.05
N SER A 79 10.90 21.74 -28.74
CA SER A 79 11.98 21.62 -29.69
C SER A 79 11.79 20.45 -30.66
N TYR A 80 11.35 19.31 -30.21
CA TYR A 80 11.03 18.15 -31.06
C TYR A 80 9.83 18.44 -31.98
N ARG A 81 8.77 19.08 -31.45
CA ARG A 81 7.62 19.50 -32.28
C ARG A 81 8.06 20.44 -33.38
N ARG A 82 8.95 21.41 -33.08
CA ARG A 82 9.49 22.30 -34.12
C ARG A 82 10.31 21.54 -35.16
N ALA A 83 11.13 20.57 -34.75
CA ALA A 83 11.84 19.69 -35.68
C ALA A 83 10.89 18.94 -36.63
N LEU A 84 9.76 18.44 -36.09
CA LEU A 84 8.73 17.71 -36.85
C LEU A 84 7.86 18.60 -37.73
N GLU A 85 7.65 19.87 -37.39
CA GLU A 85 7.02 20.85 -38.28
C GLU A 85 7.87 21.09 -39.56
N ILE A 86 9.21 21.05 -39.41
CA ILE A 86 10.14 21.25 -40.54
C ILE A 86 10.31 19.93 -41.31
N LYS A 87 10.41 18.80 -40.60
CA LYS A 87 10.61 17.48 -41.20
C LYS A 87 9.66 16.48 -40.53
N ALA A 88 8.48 16.28 -41.13
CA ALA A 88 7.41 15.47 -40.59
C ALA A 88 7.76 13.95 -40.45
N ASP A 89 8.68 13.46 -41.26
CA ASP A 89 9.18 12.08 -41.31
C ASP A 89 10.46 11.85 -40.46
N TYR A 90 10.74 12.73 -39.50
CA TYR A 90 11.94 12.63 -38.67
C TYR A 90 11.73 11.61 -37.55
N VAL A 91 12.07 10.36 -37.82
CA VAL A 91 11.79 9.20 -36.92
C VAL A 91 12.37 9.39 -35.55
N GLU A 92 13.63 9.80 -35.42
CA GLU A 92 14.32 10.00 -34.15
C GLU A 92 13.64 11.11 -33.32
N ALA A 93 13.11 12.14 -33.99
CA ALA A 93 12.36 13.19 -33.30
C ALA A 93 11.01 12.69 -32.76
N HIS A 94 10.29 11.86 -33.51
CA HIS A 94 9.08 11.20 -33.01
C HIS A 94 9.37 10.28 -31.82
N CYS A 95 10.45 9.48 -31.88
CA CYS A 95 10.84 8.59 -30.79
C CYS A 95 11.13 9.39 -29.51
N ASN A 96 11.99 10.41 -29.59
CA ASN A 96 12.39 11.20 -28.44
C ASN A 96 11.26 12.10 -27.92
N LEU A 97 10.38 12.58 -28.81
CA LEU A 97 9.14 13.26 -28.41
C LEU A 97 8.25 12.33 -27.58
N GLY A 98 8.10 11.08 -27.98
CA GLY A 98 7.37 10.08 -27.22
C GLY A 98 7.94 9.86 -25.83
N VAL A 99 9.29 9.76 -25.72
CA VAL A 99 9.97 9.64 -24.41
C VAL A 99 9.71 10.88 -23.55
N ALA A 100 9.92 12.08 -24.08
CA ALA A 100 9.75 13.33 -23.33
C ALA A 100 8.29 13.55 -22.88
N LEU A 101 7.31 13.20 -23.73
CA LEU A 101 5.87 13.26 -23.39
C LEU A 101 5.50 12.26 -22.30
N LYS A 102 6.07 11.04 -22.33
CA LYS A 102 5.87 10.04 -21.29
C LYS A 102 6.37 10.53 -19.94
N GLU A 103 7.56 11.12 -19.88
CA GLU A 103 8.12 11.71 -18.65
C GLU A 103 7.24 12.84 -18.07
N LEU A 104 6.52 13.56 -18.93
CA LEU A 104 5.55 14.58 -18.52
C LEU A 104 4.15 14.01 -18.18
N GLY A 105 3.95 12.69 -18.34
CA GLY A 105 2.66 12.05 -18.11
C GLY A 105 1.62 12.24 -19.24
N HIS A 106 2.04 12.79 -20.39
CA HIS A 106 1.18 12.97 -21.58
C HIS A 106 1.15 11.68 -22.41
N LEU A 107 0.61 10.61 -21.81
CA LEU A 107 0.73 9.24 -22.33
C LEU A 107 0.08 9.04 -23.70
N ASP A 108 -1.11 9.60 -23.95
CA ASP A 108 -1.80 9.48 -25.23
C ASP A 108 -1.01 10.10 -26.38
N GLU A 109 -0.38 11.26 -26.13
CA GLU A 109 0.46 11.92 -27.11
C GLU A 109 1.78 11.15 -27.33
N ALA A 110 2.33 10.55 -26.26
CA ALA A 110 3.52 9.69 -26.35
C ALA A 110 3.24 8.47 -27.24
N VAL A 111 2.11 7.77 -27.01
CA VAL A 111 1.66 6.64 -27.86
C VAL A 111 1.49 7.06 -29.30
N THR A 112 0.88 8.22 -29.54
CA THR A 112 0.71 8.77 -30.90
C THR A 112 2.06 9.02 -31.56
N SER A 113 3.02 9.59 -30.85
CA SER A 113 4.38 9.87 -31.37
C SER A 113 5.13 8.58 -31.72
N TYR A 114 5.07 7.55 -30.85
CA TYR A 114 5.68 6.25 -31.14
C TYR A 114 5.02 5.56 -32.36
N ARG A 115 3.69 5.59 -32.46
CA ARG A 115 2.98 5.04 -33.64
C ARG A 115 3.39 5.73 -34.93
N ARG A 116 3.59 7.06 -34.91
CA ARG A 116 4.10 7.80 -36.06
C ARG A 116 5.52 7.38 -36.46
N ALA A 117 6.41 7.15 -35.49
CA ALA A 117 7.74 6.61 -35.78
C ALA A 117 7.66 5.24 -36.46
N LEU A 118 6.77 4.35 -35.99
CA LEU A 118 6.57 3.01 -36.53
C LEU A 118 5.83 2.98 -37.87
N GLU A 119 5.01 3.98 -38.19
CA GLU A 119 4.43 4.16 -39.54
C GLU A 119 5.53 4.45 -40.59
N ILE A 120 6.61 5.14 -40.18
CA ILE A 120 7.73 5.47 -41.06
C ILE A 120 8.70 4.31 -41.16
N ILE A 121 9.09 3.73 -40.00
CA ILE A 121 9.99 2.56 -39.92
C ILE A 121 9.33 1.50 -39.00
N PRO A 122 8.66 0.48 -39.55
CA PRO A 122 7.91 -0.50 -38.80
C PRO A 122 8.74 -1.41 -37.89
N ASP A 123 10.02 -1.65 -38.24
CA ASP A 123 10.88 -2.64 -37.56
C ASP A 123 11.88 -1.99 -36.58
N LEU A 124 11.40 -1.08 -35.74
CA LEU A 124 12.18 -0.46 -34.67
C LEU A 124 11.88 -1.10 -33.31
N ALA A 125 12.66 -2.11 -32.92
CA ALA A 125 12.47 -2.86 -31.67
C ALA A 125 12.40 -1.95 -30.44
N THR A 126 13.28 -0.95 -30.32
CA THR A 126 13.28 0.01 -29.19
C THR A 126 12.01 0.84 -29.12
N VAL A 127 11.43 1.22 -30.26
CA VAL A 127 10.19 2.01 -30.30
C VAL A 127 8.99 1.14 -29.94
N HIS A 128 8.95 -0.11 -30.38
CA HIS A 128 7.93 -1.06 -29.96
C HIS A 128 8.00 -1.32 -28.44
N SER A 129 9.20 -1.46 -27.86
CA SER A 129 9.40 -1.63 -26.41
C SER A 129 8.90 -0.39 -25.64
N ASN A 130 9.26 0.82 -26.10
CA ASN A 130 8.82 2.09 -25.50
C ASN A 130 7.29 2.30 -25.63
N LEU A 131 6.71 1.92 -26.77
CA LEU A 131 5.26 1.94 -26.99
C LEU A 131 4.57 0.99 -26.03
N GLY A 132 5.08 -0.23 -25.85
CA GLY A 132 4.57 -1.20 -24.88
C GLY A 132 4.55 -0.62 -23.47
N ASN A 133 5.65 0.02 -23.05
CA ASN A 133 5.73 0.65 -21.73
C ASN A 133 4.72 1.82 -21.57
N ALA A 134 4.55 2.66 -22.59
CA ALA A 134 3.57 3.76 -22.57
C ALA A 134 2.11 3.24 -22.55
N LEU A 135 1.81 2.17 -23.29
CA LEU A 135 0.49 1.52 -23.31
C LEU A 135 0.17 0.88 -21.95
N LYS A 136 1.17 0.26 -21.31
CA LYS A 136 1.03 -0.27 -19.94
C LYS A 136 0.67 0.86 -18.96
N ASP A 137 1.35 2.00 -19.03
CA ASP A 137 1.08 3.15 -18.16
C ASP A 137 -0.32 3.75 -18.41
N LEU A 138 -0.87 3.61 -19.63
CA LEU A 138 -2.26 3.92 -19.97
C LEU A 138 -3.28 2.85 -19.52
N GLY A 139 -2.82 1.71 -18.99
CA GLY A 139 -3.68 0.58 -18.64
C GLY A 139 -4.14 -0.27 -19.84
N GLN A 140 -3.62 -0.02 -21.06
CA GLN A 140 -3.88 -0.79 -22.28
C GLN A 140 -2.96 -2.03 -22.31
N LEU A 141 -3.17 -2.95 -21.36
CA LEU A 141 -2.22 -4.03 -21.08
C LEU A 141 -2.08 -5.04 -22.22
N ASP A 142 -3.17 -5.39 -22.89
CA ASP A 142 -3.13 -6.34 -24.02
C ASP A 142 -2.34 -5.76 -25.21
N ASP A 143 -2.57 -4.49 -25.53
CA ASP A 143 -1.81 -3.80 -26.60
C ASP A 143 -0.33 -3.65 -26.23
N SER A 144 -0.05 -3.47 -24.93
CA SER A 144 1.33 -3.43 -24.41
C SER A 144 2.04 -4.77 -24.64
N VAL A 145 1.39 -5.91 -24.33
CA VAL A 145 1.95 -7.25 -24.59
C VAL A 145 2.28 -7.42 -26.08
N VAL A 146 1.33 -7.06 -26.96
CA VAL A 146 1.54 -7.14 -28.43
C VAL A 146 2.73 -6.33 -28.86
N SER A 147 2.88 -5.11 -28.34
CA SER A 147 4.01 -4.23 -28.67
C SER A 147 5.35 -4.77 -28.17
N CYS A 148 5.40 -5.29 -26.93
CA CYS A 148 6.60 -5.91 -26.39
C CYS A 148 7.00 -7.18 -27.16
N LEU A 149 6.03 -8.05 -27.53
CA LEU A 149 6.28 -9.22 -28.34
C LEU A 149 6.82 -8.86 -29.72
N ARG A 150 6.27 -7.79 -30.35
CA ARG A 150 6.81 -7.31 -31.62
C ARG A 150 8.26 -6.81 -31.50
N ALA A 151 8.59 -6.12 -30.39
CA ALA A 151 9.98 -5.74 -30.12
C ALA A 151 10.90 -6.96 -30.05
N LEU A 152 10.45 -8.05 -29.41
CA LEU A 152 11.22 -9.30 -29.26
C LEU A 152 11.26 -10.15 -30.54
N GLU A 153 10.26 -10.05 -31.42
CA GLU A 153 10.34 -10.65 -32.76
C GLU A 153 11.45 -10.01 -33.61
N ILE A 154 11.63 -8.68 -33.45
CA ILE A 154 12.67 -7.93 -34.19
C ILE A 154 14.05 -8.12 -33.53
N ASN A 155 14.11 -8.05 -32.20
CA ASN A 155 15.34 -8.24 -31.43
C ASN A 155 15.10 -9.19 -30.25
N PRO A 156 15.28 -10.50 -30.41
CA PRO A 156 15.07 -11.51 -29.36
C PRO A 156 16.01 -11.38 -28.15
N ASP A 157 17.15 -10.73 -28.30
CA ASP A 157 18.16 -10.54 -27.27
C ASP A 157 18.08 -9.13 -26.61
N SER A 158 16.89 -8.53 -26.58
CA SER A 158 16.65 -7.28 -25.87
C SER A 158 16.23 -7.57 -24.41
N ALA A 159 17.16 -7.42 -23.46
CA ALA A 159 16.87 -7.55 -22.03
C ALA A 159 15.79 -6.56 -21.56
N GLU A 160 15.82 -5.34 -22.10
CA GLU A 160 14.84 -4.30 -21.80
C GLU A 160 13.42 -4.69 -22.27
N ALA A 161 13.28 -5.23 -23.49
CA ALA A 161 11.97 -5.66 -23.99
C ALA A 161 11.40 -6.85 -23.21
N HIS A 162 12.24 -7.80 -22.79
CA HIS A 162 11.85 -8.89 -21.91
C HIS A 162 11.44 -8.38 -20.52
N ASN A 163 12.16 -7.40 -19.94
CA ASN A 163 11.77 -6.77 -18.68
C ASN A 163 10.42 -6.04 -18.79
N ASN A 164 10.20 -5.26 -19.86
CA ASN A 164 8.96 -4.55 -20.10
C ASN A 164 7.77 -5.51 -20.31
N LEU A 165 7.99 -6.63 -21.03
CA LEU A 165 7.00 -7.69 -21.15
C LEU A 165 6.65 -8.28 -19.77
N GLY A 166 7.66 -8.58 -18.94
CA GLY A 166 7.48 -9.07 -17.59
C GLY A 166 6.65 -8.14 -16.72
N ILE A 167 6.92 -6.83 -16.76
CA ILE A 167 6.15 -5.80 -16.01
C ILE A 167 4.68 -5.82 -16.46
N THR A 168 4.43 -5.89 -17.78
CA THR A 168 3.07 -5.91 -18.33
C THR A 168 2.31 -7.19 -17.94
N LEU A 169 2.98 -8.35 -18.03
CA LEU A 169 2.39 -9.64 -17.64
C LEU A 169 2.09 -9.70 -16.13
N MET A 170 2.96 -9.11 -15.30
CA MET A 170 2.71 -8.95 -13.87
C MET A 170 1.46 -8.10 -13.61
N ALA A 171 1.27 -6.99 -14.35
CA ALA A 171 0.09 -6.15 -14.25
C ALA A 171 -1.21 -6.88 -14.68
N LEU A 172 -1.11 -7.82 -15.64
CA LEU A 172 -2.20 -8.72 -16.05
C LEU A 172 -2.44 -9.87 -15.05
N GLY A 173 -1.66 -10.00 -13.99
CA GLY A 173 -1.74 -11.11 -13.04
C GLY A 173 -1.15 -12.43 -13.57
N GLN A 174 -0.49 -12.44 -14.72
CA GLN A 174 0.18 -13.61 -15.31
C GLN A 174 1.56 -13.79 -14.73
N LEU A 175 1.63 -14.08 -13.41
CA LEU A 175 2.86 -14.01 -12.63
C LEU A 175 3.94 -15.01 -13.10
N ASP A 176 3.57 -16.22 -13.46
CA ASP A 176 4.54 -17.23 -13.93
C ASP A 176 5.17 -16.82 -15.27
N ASN A 177 4.38 -16.27 -16.19
CA ASN A 177 4.86 -15.75 -17.47
C ASN A 177 5.77 -14.52 -17.26
N ALA A 178 5.46 -13.68 -16.27
CA ALA A 178 6.31 -12.55 -15.91
C ALA A 178 7.67 -13.02 -15.39
N VAL A 179 7.70 -14.03 -14.49
CA VAL A 179 8.95 -14.65 -14.01
C VAL A 179 9.79 -15.15 -15.17
N ALA A 180 9.19 -15.89 -16.12
CA ALA A 180 9.89 -16.40 -17.29
C ALA A 180 10.51 -15.27 -18.13
N SER A 181 9.79 -14.16 -18.31
CA SER A 181 10.26 -12.99 -19.06
C SER A 181 11.43 -12.30 -18.35
N TYR A 182 11.37 -12.12 -17.02
CA TYR A 182 12.49 -11.56 -16.25
C TYR A 182 13.71 -12.49 -16.25
N CYS A 183 13.52 -13.80 -16.11
CA CYS A 183 14.62 -14.77 -16.22
C CYS A 183 15.31 -14.66 -17.56
N ARG A 184 14.55 -14.51 -18.67
CA ARG A 184 15.15 -14.31 -19.99
C ARG A 184 15.91 -12.99 -20.09
N ALA A 185 15.39 -11.90 -19.51
CA ALA A 185 16.11 -10.63 -19.43
C ALA A 185 17.46 -10.79 -18.71
N LEU A 186 17.49 -11.54 -17.60
CA LEU A 186 18.69 -11.79 -16.79
C LEU A 186 19.67 -12.82 -17.38
N GLU A 187 19.20 -13.71 -18.25
CA GLU A 187 20.09 -14.56 -19.07
C GLU A 187 20.88 -13.74 -20.10
N ILE A 188 20.25 -12.65 -20.64
CA ILE A 188 20.86 -11.76 -21.62
C ILE A 188 21.78 -10.74 -20.90
N ASP A 189 21.30 -10.12 -19.83
CA ASP A 189 22.03 -9.17 -18.99
C ASP A 189 21.95 -9.57 -17.51
N PRO A 190 22.92 -10.34 -17.00
CA PRO A 190 22.96 -10.78 -15.59
C PRO A 190 23.11 -9.64 -14.57
N ASP A 191 23.54 -8.45 -15.00
CA ASP A 191 23.72 -7.27 -14.15
C ASP A 191 22.59 -6.23 -14.30
N TYR A 192 21.44 -6.67 -14.84
CA TYR A 192 20.26 -5.82 -14.96
C TYR A 192 19.51 -5.71 -13.61
N ALA A 193 19.93 -4.76 -12.76
CA ALA A 193 19.42 -4.59 -11.40
C ALA A 193 17.89 -4.43 -11.34
N GLU A 194 17.28 -3.70 -12.29
CA GLU A 194 15.83 -3.49 -12.34
C GLU A 194 15.08 -4.80 -12.59
N ALA A 195 15.57 -5.65 -13.49
CA ALA A 195 14.97 -6.96 -13.75
C ALA A 195 15.05 -7.88 -12.52
N HIS A 196 16.16 -7.86 -11.78
CA HIS A 196 16.27 -8.58 -10.50
C HIS A 196 15.25 -8.07 -9.47
N ASN A 197 15.06 -6.74 -9.33
CA ASN A 197 14.06 -6.18 -8.43
C ASN A 197 12.64 -6.59 -8.85
N ASN A 198 12.30 -6.48 -10.14
CA ASN A 198 10.98 -6.83 -10.67
C ASN A 198 10.69 -8.33 -10.53
N LEU A 199 11.69 -9.18 -10.76
CA LEU A 199 11.62 -10.63 -10.48
C LEU A 199 11.31 -10.87 -9.00
N GLY A 200 12.02 -10.20 -8.09
CA GLY A 200 11.77 -10.28 -6.65
C GLY A 200 10.34 -9.88 -6.26
N ILE A 201 9.81 -8.79 -6.82
CA ILE A 201 8.41 -8.35 -6.60
C ILE A 201 7.43 -9.44 -7.04
N THR A 202 7.66 -10.04 -8.21
CA THR A 202 6.79 -11.08 -8.77
C THR A 202 6.86 -12.38 -7.97
N LEU A 203 8.05 -12.81 -7.57
CA LEU A 203 8.26 -13.98 -6.72
C LEU A 203 7.59 -13.82 -5.35
N ARG A 204 7.67 -12.62 -4.75
CA ARG A 204 6.96 -12.30 -3.50
C ARG A 204 5.44 -12.40 -3.67
N ALA A 205 4.90 -11.93 -4.79
CA ALA A 205 3.47 -12.06 -5.09
C ALA A 205 3.04 -13.53 -5.22
N LEU A 206 3.90 -14.38 -5.80
CA LEU A 206 3.71 -15.84 -5.86
C LEU A 206 3.88 -16.52 -4.49
N GLY A 207 4.41 -15.85 -3.49
CA GLY A 207 4.70 -16.40 -2.16
C GLY A 207 6.07 -17.07 -2.06
N GLN A 208 6.89 -17.03 -3.08
CA GLN A 208 8.26 -17.59 -3.13
C GLN A 208 9.24 -16.60 -2.46
N LEU A 209 9.11 -16.46 -1.15
CA LEU A 209 9.76 -15.38 -0.39
C LEU A 209 11.28 -15.48 -0.36
N ASP A 210 11.84 -16.70 -0.23
CA ASP A 210 13.29 -16.91 -0.21
C ASP A 210 13.92 -16.53 -1.56
N ASN A 211 13.28 -16.93 -2.65
CA ASN A 211 13.73 -16.57 -4.01
C ASN A 211 13.61 -15.06 -4.26
N ALA A 212 12.55 -14.43 -3.75
CA ALA A 212 12.38 -12.97 -3.82
C ALA A 212 13.52 -12.25 -3.10
N VAL A 213 13.85 -12.67 -1.87
CA VAL A 213 14.97 -12.10 -1.09
C VAL A 213 16.30 -12.26 -1.82
N ALA A 214 16.56 -13.44 -2.44
CA ALA A 214 17.76 -13.66 -3.23
C ALA A 214 17.85 -12.70 -4.43
N SER A 215 16.74 -12.50 -5.14
CA SER A 215 16.67 -11.58 -6.30
C SER A 215 16.90 -10.12 -5.88
N TYR A 216 16.28 -9.65 -4.78
CA TYR A 216 16.53 -8.29 -4.27
C TYR A 216 17.97 -8.09 -3.81
N ARG A 217 18.59 -9.08 -3.14
CA ARG A 217 19.99 -9.01 -2.75
C ARG A 217 20.89 -8.86 -3.97
N ARG A 218 20.62 -9.63 -5.04
CA ARG A 218 21.39 -9.51 -6.28
C ARG A 218 21.22 -8.11 -6.90
N ALA A 219 20.03 -7.55 -6.92
CA ALA A 219 19.81 -6.17 -7.37
C ALA A 219 20.64 -5.15 -6.55
N LEU A 220 20.71 -5.32 -5.23
CA LEU A 220 21.49 -4.44 -4.34
C LEU A 220 23.00 -4.67 -4.41
N GLU A 221 23.49 -5.85 -4.80
CA GLU A 221 24.91 -6.07 -5.13
C GLU A 221 25.32 -5.22 -6.34
N ILE A 222 24.43 -5.06 -7.31
CA ILE A 222 24.66 -4.25 -8.52
C ILE A 222 24.45 -2.75 -8.24
N ARG A 223 23.38 -2.39 -7.51
CA ARG A 223 23.04 -1.01 -7.12
C ARG A 223 22.83 -0.91 -5.60
N PRO A 224 23.87 -0.72 -4.79
CA PRO A 224 23.79 -0.77 -3.31
C PRO A 224 22.91 0.32 -2.67
N ASP A 225 22.72 1.44 -3.35
CA ASP A 225 21.98 2.60 -2.85
C ASP A 225 20.59 2.75 -3.50
N ASP A 226 20.06 1.70 -4.13
CA ASP A 226 18.70 1.69 -4.66
C ASP A 226 17.69 1.55 -3.50
N THR A 227 17.08 2.70 -3.15
CA THR A 227 16.13 2.80 -2.03
C THR A 227 14.85 2.01 -2.25
N ASP A 228 14.35 1.89 -3.48
CA ASP A 228 13.15 1.11 -3.79
C ASP A 228 13.41 -0.40 -3.62
N THR A 229 14.57 -0.90 -4.06
CA THR A 229 14.97 -2.28 -3.84
C THR A 229 15.22 -2.57 -2.34
N LEU A 230 15.81 -1.63 -1.58
CA LEU A 230 15.95 -1.78 -0.13
C LEU A 230 14.59 -1.91 0.56
N ILE A 231 13.59 -1.12 0.16
CA ILE A 231 12.23 -1.22 0.69
C ILE A 231 11.61 -2.57 0.31
N SER A 232 11.76 -2.99 -0.95
CA SER A 232 11.21 -4.26 -1.45
C SER A 232 11.80 -5.46 -0.69
N LEU A 233 13.11 -5.45 -0.45
CA LEU A 233 13.80 -6.44 0.38
C LEU A 233 13.31 -6.39 1.84
N GLY A 234 13.18 -5.19 2.43
CA GLY A 234 12.68 -5.03 3.78
C GLY A 234 11.28 -5.59 3.97
N VAL A 235 10.38 -5.36 3.01
CA VAL A 235 9.01 -5.92 3.03
C VAL A 235 9.04 -7.45 2.89
N ALA A 236 9.87 -8.02 2.01
CA ALA A 236 9.99 -9.47 1.87
C ALA A 236 10.56 -10.13 3.14
N LEU A 237 11.55 -9.50 3.78
CA LEU A 237 12.09 -9.95 5.06
C LEU A 237 11.06 -9.85 6.19
N GLN A 238 10.22 -8.81 6.19
CA GLN A 238 9.09 -8.70 7.12
C GLN A 238 8.09 -9.82 6.90
N ASP A 239 7.74 -10.14 5.63
CA ASP A 239 6.85 -11.26 5.30
C ASP A 239 7.41 -12.62 5.79
N LEU A 240 8.74 -12.78 5.82
CA LEU A 240 9.45 -13.93 6.42
C LEU A 240 9.59 -13.87 7.94
N GLY A 241 9.08 -12.81 8.61
CA GLY A 241 9.24 -12.64 10.06
C GLY A 241 10.64 -12.20 10.50
N GLN A 242 11.56 -11.90 9.56
CA GLN A 242 12.92 -11.42 9.82
C GLN A 242 12.93 -9.92 10.11
N LEU A 243 12.25 -9.52 11.21
CA LEU A 243 11.93 -8.13 11.51
C LEU A 243 13.14 -7.22 11.71
N ASP A 244 14.25 -7.73 12.28
CA ASP A 244 15.46 -6.93 12.49
C ASP A 244 16.21 -6.65 11.18
N ASN A 245 16.23 -7.63 10.29
CA ASN A 245 16.79 -7.46 8.96
C ASN A 245 15.94 -6.48 8.13
N ALA A 246 14.61 -6.57 8.22
CA ALA A 246 13.68 -5.62 7.59
C ALA A 246 13.91 -4.19 8.11
N LEU A 247 14.05 -4.03 9.44
CA LEU A 247 14.36 -2.75 10.08
C LEU A 247 15.66 -2.13 9.55
N THR A 248 16.69 -2.96 9.37
CA THR A 248 17.98 -2.53 8.81
C THR A 248 17.83 -2.01 7.39
N CYS A 249 17.06 -2.70 6.54
CA CYS A 249 16.78 -2.25 5.17
C CYS A 249 16.05 -0.91 5.13
N PHE A 250 14.98 -0.73 5.93
CA PHE A 250 14.23 0.52 5.97
C PHE A 250 15.07 1.69 6.51
N ARG A 251 15.90 1.46 7.54
CA ARG A 251 16.82 2.48 8.05
C ARG A 251 17.86 2.87 7.02
N ARG A 252 18.44 1.89 6.31
CA ARG A 252 19.41 2.18 5.24
C ARG A 252 18.78 3.00 4.12
N ALA A 253 17.55 2.70 3.72
CA ALA A 253 16.81 3.50 2.73
C ALA A 253 16.63 4.96 3.21
N LEU A 254 16.36 5.17 4.51
CA LEU A 254 16.22 6.51 5.11
C LEU A 254 17.56 7.23 5.34
N GLU A 255 18.67 6.52 5.49
CA GLU A 255 20.01 7.12 5.51
C GLU A 255 20.36 7.70 4.14
N ILE A 256 20.02 6.99 3.07
CA ILE A 256 20.25 7.43 1.67
C ILE A 256 19.28 8.56 1.30
N SER A 257 18.00 8.37 1.61
CA SER A 257 16.91 9.32 1.27
C SER A 257 16.07 9.64 2.52
N PRO A 258 16.49 10.64 3.35
CA PRO A 258 15.82 10.94 4.62
C PRO A 258 14.36 11.39 4.51
N ASP A 259 13.96 11.89 3.35
CA ASP A 259 12.59 12.37 3.07
C ASP A 259 11.72 11.34 2.33
N PHE A 260 12.17 10.09 2.24
CA PHE A 260 11.45 9.03 1.52
C PHE A 260 10.30 8.47 2.37
N LEU A 261 9.14 9.07 2.23
CA LEU A 261 7.93 8.75 3.01
C LEU A 261 7.53 7.27 2.96
N LYS A 262 7.73 6.58 1.83
CA LYS A 262 7.41 5.16 1.69
C LYS A 262 8.26 4.28 2.63
N ALA A 263 9.57 4.55 2.73
CA ALA A 263 10.46 3.84 3.66
C ALA A 263 10.06 4.12 5.11
N TYR A 264 9.72 5.38 5.42
CA TYR A 264 9.29 5.77 6.75
C TYR A 264 7.96 5.12 7.15
N SER A 265 6.98 5.06 6.23
CA SER A 265 5.69 4.40 6.46
C SER A 265 5.86 2.89 6.76
N ASN A 266 6.71 2.19 6.01
CA ASN A 266 7.03 0.79 6.26
C ASN A 266 7.74 0.58 7.62
N LEU A 267 8.66 1.48 7.99
CA LEU A 267 9.30 1.47 9.30
C LEU A 267 8.27 1.60 10.44
N LEU A 268 7.35 2.57 10.33
CA LEU A 268 6.29 2.78 11.32
C LEU A 268 5.32 1.59 11.40
N PHE A 269 5.02 0.96 10.27
CA PHE A 269 4.21 -0.26 10.27
C PHE A 269 4.93 -1.44 10.94
N LEU A 270 6.24 -1.60 10.71
CA LEU A 270 7.06 -2.66 11.30
C LEU A 270 7.09 -2.58 12.83
N HIS A 271 7.06 -1.39 13.41
CA HIS A 271 7.04 -1.22 14.87
C HIS A 271 5.82 -1.87 15.55
N ASN A 272 4.72 -2.11 14.84
CA ASN A 272 3.55 -2.78 15.39
C ASN A 272 3.79 -4.27 15.73
N TYR A 273 4.84 -4.88 15.21
CA TYR A 273 5.22 -6.26 15.53
C TYR A 273 6.13 -6.38 16.76
N LYS A 274 6.65 -5.28 17.28
CA LYS A 274 7.63 -5.27 18.39
C LYS A 274 6.98 -4.85 19.71
N ILE A 275 7.21 -5.63 20.76
CA ILE A 275 6.62 -5.44 22.11
C ILE A 275 7.14 -4.19 22.83
N ALA A 276 8.32 -3.70 22.49
CA ALA A 276 9.15 -2.91 23.39
C ALA A 276 9.33 -1.41 23.03
N HIS A 277 8.36 -0.77 22.38
CA HIS A 277 8.47 0.67 22.13
C HIS A 277 7.52 1.49 23.02
N PRO A 278 8.05 2.44 23.83
CA PRO A 278 7.21 3.39 24.56
C PRO A 278 6.28 4.16 23.59
N ALA A 279 5.02 4.29 23.93
CA ALA A 279 4.02 4.97 23.09
C ALA A 279 4.43 6.42 22.73
N ALA A 280 5.09 7.12 23.68
CA ALA A 280 5.60 8.47 23.45
C ALA A 280 6.68 8.53 22.35
N THR A 281 7.61 7.57 22.32
CA THR A 281 8.66 7.49 21.28
C THR A 281 8.04 7.22 19.91
N LEU A 282 7.07 6.32 19.84
CA LEU A 282 6.35 6.04 18.60
C LEU A 282 5.56 7.25 18.10
N LEU A 283 4.99 8.05 19.00
CA LEU A 283 4.30 9.28 18.63
C LEU A 283 5.24 10.31 18.01
N GLU A 284 6.46 10.48 18.57
CA GLU A 284 7.45 11.39 18.00
C GLU A 284 7.89 10.97 16.60
N GLU A 285 8.15 9.68 16.39
CA GLU A 285 8.48 9.14 15.06
C GLU A 285 7.35 9.38 14.05
N LYS A 286 6.08 9.15 14.45
CA LYS A 286 4.94 9.38 13.58
C LYS A 286 4.73 10.86 13.26
N ARG A 287 4.93 11.76 14.25
CA ARG A 287 4.93 13.21 14.01
C ARG A 287 6.03 13.64 13.04
N ARG A 288 7.20 13.00 13.12
CA ARG A 288 8.28 13.26 12.17
C ARG A 288 7.87 12.90 10.75
N TYR A 289 7.22 11.74 10.55
CA TYR A 289 6.63 11.38 9.26
C TYR A 289 5.63 12.44 8.78
N GLY A 290 4.68 12.85 9.63
CA GLY A 290 3.67 13.86 9.29
C GLY A 290 4.29 15.21 8.91
N ASN A 291 5.36 15.63 9.61
CA ASN A 291 6.11 16.84 9.26
C ASN A 291 6.81 16.73 7.90
N LEU A 292 7.34 15.55 7.55
CA LEU A 292 7.91 15.32 6.22
C LEU A 292 6.83 15.38 5.13
N ALA A 293 5.69 14.74 5.35
CA ALA A 293 4.56 14.81 4.42
C ALA A 293 4.06 16.25 4.23
N ALA A 294 3.97 17.02 5.32
CA ALA A 294 3.56 18.42 5.26
C ALA A 294 4.54 19.31 4.48
N ARG A 295 5.85 19.01 4.49
CA ARG A 295 6.84 19.76 3.67
C ARG A 295 6.69 19.53 2.17
N GLN A 296 6.15 18.38 1.78
CA GLN A 296 5.93 18.02 0.38
C GLN A 296 4.56 18.48 -0.15
N ALA A 297 3.69 19.00 0.73
CA ALA A 297 2.35 19.43 0.41
C ALA A 297 2.18 20.96 0.51
N ARG A 298 1.18 21.47 -0.20
CA ARG A 298 0.68 22.85 -0.03
C ARG A 298 -0.78 22.76 0.41
N PRO A 299 -1.05 22.78 1.74
CA PRO A 299 -2.39 22.51 2.25
C PRO A 299 -3.38 23.58 1.83
N TYR A 300 -4.56 23.15 1.44
CA TYR A 300 -5.69 24.05 1.27
C TYR A 300 -6.18 24.55 2.63
N THR A 301 -6.50 25.84 2.72
CA THR A 301 -6.99 26.51 3.92
C THR A 301 -8.44 27.00 3.77
N GLU A 302 -8.96 26.96 2.56
CA GLU A 302 -10.32 27.40 2.22
C GLU A 302 -11.02 26.33 1.37
N TRP A 303 -12.29 26.10 1.65
CA TRP A 303 -13.15 25.15 0.93
C TRP A 303 -14.43 25.84 0.49
N HIS A 304 -14.99 25.44 -0.65
CA HIS A 304 -16.27 25.94 -1.17
C HIS A 304 -17.47 25.19 -0.62
N ASN A 305 -17.27 24.27 0.30
CA ASN A 305 -18.30 23.45 0.92
C ASN A 305 -19.22 24.35 1.78
N VAL A 306 -20.53 24.21 1.57
CA VAL A 306 -21.54 24.99 2.33
C VAL A 306 -21.59 24.46 3.76
N ALA A 307 -21.40 25.34 4.75
CA ALA A 307 -21.40 25.01 6.18
C ALA A 307 -22.82 24.86 6.74
N GLU A 308 -23.58 23.90 6.20
CA GLU A 308 -24.92 23.53 6.66
C GLU A 308 -24.86 22.13 7.29
N SER A 309 -25.31 22.00 8.55
CA SER A 309 -25.22 20.76 9.32
C SER A 309 -26.08 19.64 8.74
N GLU A 310 -27.21 19.95 8.13
CA GLU A 310 -28.20 18.98 7.65
C GLU A 310 -28.12 18.68 6.15
N LYS A 311 -27.17 19.25 5.43
CA LYS A 311 -26.98 18.95 3.99
C LYS A 311 -26.69 17.47 3.75
N CYS A 312 -26.85 17.01 2.51
CA CYS A 312 -26.29 15.74 2.06
C CYS A 312 -24.75 15.82 2.09
N LEU A 313 -24.09 14.94 2.87
CA LEU A 313 -22.63 14.91 3.00
C LEU A 313 -22.01 14.05 1.90
N ARG A 314 -21.00 14.60 1.22
CA ARG A 314 -20.13 13.86 0.33
C ARG A 314 -18.93 13.32 1.08
N VAL A 315 -18.84 11.99 1.16
CA VAL A 315 -17.81 11.26 1.89
C VAL A 315 -16.86 10.59 0.92
N GLY A 316 -15.61 11.03 0.89
CA GLY A 316 -14.55 10.43 0.08
C GLY A 316 -13.87 9.29 0.82
N LEU A 317 -13.61 8.17 0.13
CA LEU A 317 -12.92 7.00 0.67
C LEU A 317 -11.62 6.77 -0.10
N VAL A 318 -10.47 6.85 0.56
CA VAL A 318 -9.16 6.59 -0.05
C VAL A 318 -8.62 5.25 0.45
N SER A 319 -8.39 4.28 -0.45
CA SER A 319 -7.92 2.96 -0.06
C SER A 319 -7.31 2.16 -1.21
N GLY A 320 -6.29 1.36 -0.93
CA GLY A 320 -5.79 0.28 -1.79
C GLY A 320 -6.55 -1.04 -1.64
N ASP A 321 -7.53 -1.11 -0.72
CA ASP A 321 -8.04 -2.36 -0.19
C ASP A 321 -9.57 -2.51 -0.33
N LEU A 322 -10.20 -1.74 -1.23
CA LEU A 322 -11.62 -1.89 -1.60
C LEU A 322 -11.82 -3.09 -2.55
N ARG A 323 -11.41 -4.25 -2.08
CA ARG A 323 -11.33 -5.51 -2.81
C ARG A 323 -11.34 -6.69 -1.86
N ASN A 324 -11.12 -7.92 -2.35
CA ASN A 324 -10.97 -9.12 -1.52
C ASN A 324 -9.76 -8.98 -0.56
N HIS A 325 -9.97 -8.21 0.49
CA HIS A 325 -9.02 -7.83 1.52
C HIS A 325 -9.75 -7.58 2.84
N PRO A 326 -9.10 -7.74 4.02
CA PRO A 326 -9.70 -7.44 5.33
C PRO A 326 -10.50 -6.13 5.38
N VAL A 327 -9.96 -5.02 4.88
CA VAL A 327 -10.68 -3.73 4.84
C VAL A 327 -11.98 -3.84 4.04
N GLY A 328 -11.94 -4.51 2.89
CA GLY A 328 -13.14 -4.73 2.06
C GLY A 328 -14.23 -5.51 2.82
N PHE A 329 -13.86 -6.56 3.56
CA PHE A 329 -14.82 -7.37 4.35
C PHE A 329 -15.49 -6.58 5.48
N PHE A 330 -14.83 -5.56 6.04
CA PHE A 330 -15.41 -4.71 7.07
C PHE A 330 -16.18 -3.52 6.51
N VAL A 331 -15.86 -3.06 5.30
CA VAL A 331 -16.46 -1.86 4.71
C VAL A 331 -17.73 -2.17 3.91
N GLU A 332 -17.80 -3.33 3.25
CA GLU A 332 -18.88 -3.71 2.32
C GLU A 332 -20.28 -3.57 2.94
N GLY A 333 -20.53 -4.32 4.02
CA GLY A 333 -21.85 -4.33 4.66
C GLY A 333 -22.23 -2.98 5.26
N VAL A 334 -21.24 -2.24 5.76
CA VAL A 334 -21.43 -0.88 6.29
C VAL A 334 -21.87 0.07 5.18
N LEU A 335 -21.19 0.07 4.01
CA LEU A 335 -21.56 0.92 2.88
C LEU A 335 -22.92 0.53 2.32
N ALA A 336 -23.23 -0.76 2.23
CA ALA A 336 -24.54 -1.23 1.77
C ALA A 336 -25.66 -0.76 2.71
N ALA A 337 -25.46 -0.84 4.02
CA ALA A 337 -26.42 -0.36 5.01
C ALA A 337 -26.57 1.17 4.97
N LEU A 338 -25.46 1.92 4.79
CA LEU A 338 -25.49 3.37 4.67
C LEU A 338 -26.19 3.82 3.37
N ALA A 339 -25.90 3.20 2.24
CA ALA A 339 -26.55 3.52 0.96
C ALA A 339 -28.05 3.25 1.00
N SER A 340 -28.48 2.16 1.67
CA SER A 340 -29.88 1.79 1.77
C SER A 340 -30.67 2.66 2.74
N ASN A 341 -30.10 2.96 3.92
CA ASN A 341 -30.85 3.61 5.02
C ASN A 341 -30.72 5.13 5.03
N TYR A 342 -29.68 5.69 4.38
CA TYR A 342 -29.34 7.10 4.42
C TYR A 342 -29.20 7.72 3.01
N SER A 343 -29.88 7.15 2.02
CA SER A 343 -29.97 7.72 0.68
C SER A 343 -30.48 9.15 0.73
N GLY A 344 -29.76 10.05 0.03
CA GLY A 344 -30.04 11.49 0.05
C GLY A 344 -29.48 12.25 1.27
N ARG A 345 -28.87 11.55 2.26
CA ARG A 345 -28.15 12.15 3.39
C ARG A 345 -26.65 11.99 3.27
N LEU A 346 -26.18 10.89 2.67
CA LEU A 346 -24.77 10.56 2.44
C LEU A 346 -24.56 10.16 0.98
N GLU A 347 -23.50 10.65 0.37
CA GLU A 347 -22.99 10.25 -0.95
C GLU A 347 -21.55 9.79 -0.78
N PHE A 348 -21.23 8.56 -1.20
CA PHE A 348 -19.87 8.00 -1.12
C PHE A 348 -19.17 8.11 -2.47
N ILE A 349 -17.92 8.60 -2.46
CA ILE A 349 -17.05 8.69 -3.63
C ILE A 349 -15.74 8.00 -3.28
N ALA A 350 -15.40 6.93 -4.01
CA ALA A 350 -14.21 6.14 -3.75
C ALA A 350 -13.04 6.55 -4.65
N TYR A 351 -11.85 6.58 -4.05
CA TYR A 351 -10.56 6.85 -4.70
C TYR A 351 -9.64 5.63 -4.47
N PRO A 352 -9.85 4.51 -5.20
CA PRO A 352 -9.03 3.33 -5.04
C PRO A 352 -7.60 3.59 -5.53
N THR A 353 -6.63 3.14 -4.72
CA THR A 353 -5.19 3.27 -5.00
C THR A 353 -4.58 1.99 -5.55
N HIS A 354 -5.40 1.02 -5.91
CA HIS A 354 -5.03 -0.26 -6.53
C HIS A 354 -5.87 -0.53 -7.78
N SER A 355 -5.27 -1.14 -8.80
CA SER A 355 -5.92 -1.43 -10.10
C SER A 355 -6.70 -2.75 -10.12
N CYS A 356 -6.49 -3.65 -9.15
CA CYS A 356 -7.20 -4.93 -9.11
C CYS A 356 -8.70 -4.73 -8.84
N VAL A 357 -9.53 -5.35 -9.66
CA VAL A 357 -10.98 -5.37 -9.56
C VAL A 357 -11.42 -6.82 -9.41
N ASP A 358 -12.15 -7.11 -8.34
CA ASP A 358 -12.73 -8.42 -8.06
C ASP A 358 -14.23 -8.30 -7.73
N THR A 359 -14.87 -9.42 -7.44
CA THR A 359 -16.31 -9.45 -7.15
C THR A 359 -16.70 -8.58 -5.95
N LEU A 360 -15.84 -8.49 -4.92
CA LEU A 360 -16.07 -7.61 -3.78
C LEU A 360 -15.93 -6.15 -4.17
N THR A 361 -14.94 -5.81 -5.01
CA THR A 361 -14.78 -4.47 -5.57
C THR A 361 -16.08 -4.00 -6.26
N GLU A 362 -16.69 -4.84 -7.10
CA GLU A 362 -17.92 -4.47 -7.80
C GLU A 362 -19.10 -4.27 -6.84
N ARG A 363 -19.21 -5.06 -5.77
CA ARG A 363 -20.26 -4.87 -4.75
C ARG A 363 -20.07 -3.58 -3.97
N ILE A 364 -18.82 -3.25 -3.55
CA ILE A 364 -18.50 -1.98 -2.88
C ILE A 364 -18.78 -0.80 -3.83
N LYS A 365 -18.38 -0.90 -5.10
CA LYS A 365 -18.58 0.12 -6.12
C LYS A 365 -20.05 0.43 -6.35
N ALA A 366 -20.93 -0.59 -6.31
CA ALA A 366 -22.37 -0.42 -6.43
C ALA A 366 -22.98 0.42 -5.29
N CYS A 367 -22.31 0.54 -4.15
CA CYS A 367 -22.73 1.37 -3.02
C CYS A 367 -22.18 2.81 -3.10
N CYS A 368 -21.33 3.12 -4.08
CA CYS A 368 -20.68 4.42 -4.25
C CYS A 368 -21.35 5.23 -5.37
N HIS A 369 -21.49 6.54 -5.17
CA HIS A 369 -22.01 7.49 -6.16
C HIS A 369 -20.94 7.89 -7.18
N GLY A 370 -19.66 7.74 -6.83
CA GLY A 370 -18.50 7.98 -7.70
C GLY A 370 -17.37 7.01 -7.42
N TRP A 371 -16.61 6.68 -8.49
CA TRP A 371 -15.46 5.77 -8.40
C TRP A 371 -14.34 6.30 -9.30
N HIS A 372 -13.30 6.87 -8.72
CA HIS A 372 -12.21 7.53 -9.42
C HIS A 372 -10.88 6.88 -9.06
N SER A 373 -10.30 6.14 -10.00
CA SER A 373 -8.99 5.52 -9.78
C SER A 373 -7.93 6.58 -9.43
N ALA A 374 -7.21 6.33 -8.34
CA ALA A 374 -6.08 7.14 -7.89
C ALA A 374 -4.72 6.54 -8.31
N VAL A 375 -4.73 5.43 -9.06
CA VAL A 375 -3.52 4.72 -9.48
C VAL A 375 -2.71 5.62 -10.43
N GLY A 376 -1.42 5.82 -10.13
CA GLY A 376 -0.52 6.61 -10.95
C GLY A 376 -0.74 8.14 -10.90
N ILE A 377 -1.78 8.62 -10.18
CA ILE A 377 -2.05 10.05 -10.07
C ILE A 377 -1.20 10.65 -8.94
N PRO A 378 -0.41 11.72 -9.18
CA PRO A 378 0.30 12.45 -8.14
C PRO A 378 -0.64 12.99 -7.05
N ASP A 379 -0.16 13.10 -5.80
CA ASP A 379 -0.97 13.54 -4.65
C ASP A 379 -1.56 14.94 -4.86
N GLU A 380 -0.84 15.86 -5.48
CA GLU A 380 -1.34 17.20 -5.82
C GLU A 380 -2.56 17.14 -6.76
N ASN A 381 -2.47 16.33 -7.80
CA ASN A 381 -3.55 16.20 -8.79
C ASN A 381 -4.77 15.50 -8.18
N LEU A 382 -4.53 14.48 -7.35
CA LEU A 382 -5.60 13.79 -6.63
C LEU A 382 -6.25 14.72 -5.60
N ALA A 383 -5.47 15.52 -4.88
CA ALA A 383 -6.01 16.51 -3.94
C ALA A 383 -6.89 17.55 -4.65
N ARG A 384 -6.47 18.02 -5.83
CA ARG A 384 -7.27 18.93 -6.65
C ARG A 384 -8.59 18.27 -7.06
N ARG A 385 -8.55 17.03 -7.54
CA ARG A 385 -9.74 16.27 -7.94
C ARG A 385 -10.72 16.09 -6.78
N ILE A 386 -10.25 15.69 -5.60
CA ILE A 386 -11.09 15.53 -4.40
C ILE A 386 -11.77 16.83 -4.02
N ARG A 387 -11.07 17.95 -4.16
CA ARG A 387 -11.62 19.28 -3.93
C ARG A 387 -12.69 19.65 -4.96
N GLU A 388 -12.45 19.38 -6.24
CA GLU A 388 -13.41 19.59 -7.34
C GLU A 388 -14.66 18.73 -7.17
N ASP A 389 -14.52 17.50 -6.68
CA ASP A 389 -15.63 16.61 -6.35
C ASP A 389 -16.43 17.10 -5.14
N GLY A 390 -15.98 18.16 -4.44
CA GLY A 390 -16.69 18.79 -3.34
C GLY A 390 -16.84 17.89 -2.11
N ILE A 391 -15.81 17.09 -1.81
CA ILE A 391 -15.81 16.18 -0.66
C ILE A 391 -15.88 16.97 0.65
N ASP A 392 -16.83 16.62 1.52
CA ASP A 392 -17.01 17.21 2.85
C ASP A 392 -16.13 16.53 3.89
N ILE A 393 -16.15 15.21 3.89
CA ILE A 393 -15.36 14.36 4.79
C ILE A 393 -14.55 13.37 3.96
N LEU A 394 -13.23 13.41 4.10
CA LEU A 394 -12.33 12.45 3.45
C LEU A 394 -11.84 11.44 4.47
N ILE A 395 -12.01 10.13 4.16
CA ILE A 395 -11.64 9.04 5.05
C ILE A 395 -10.47 8.27 4.45
N ASP A 396 -9.38 8.16 5.20
CA ASP A 396 -8.29 7.24 4.97
C ASP A 396 -8.65 5.86 5.52
N LEU A 397 -8.60 4.82 4.68
CA LEU A 397 -8.86 3.44 5.08
C LEU A 397 -7.60 2.58 5.12
N SER A 398 -6.42 3.17 4.98
CA SER A 398 -5.15 2.46 4.86
C SER A 398 -4.17 2.77 6.00
N GLY A 399 -4.05 4.03 6.43
CA GLY A 399 -3.00 4.45 7.35
C GLY A 399 -1.60 4.10 6.81
N HIS A 400 -0.70 3.57 7.64
CA HIS A 400 0.65 3.18 7.22
C HIS A 400 0.74 1.77 6.59
N THR A 401 -0.36 1.19 6.11
CA THR A 401 -0.33 -0.09 5.38
C THR A 401 0.13 0.08 3.93
N ALA A 402 0.25 -1.03 3.21
CA ALA A 402 0.63 -0.98 1.79
C ALA A 402 -0.36 -0.15 0.95
N LEU A 403 0.14 0.48 -0.10
CA LEU A 403 -0.66 1.30 -1.04
C LEU A 403 -1.37 2.49 -0.41
N ASN A 404 -0.96 2.93 0.79
CA ASN A 404 -1.53 4.11 1.42
C ASN A 404 -1.22 5.40 0.65
N ARG A 405 -2.01 6.42 0.92
CA ARG A 405 -1.88 7.77 0.37
C ARG A 405 -1.92 8.82 1.48
N LEU A 406 -1.32 8.53 2.64
CA LEU A 406 -1.24 9.47 3.76
C LEU A 406 -0.64 10.84 3.38
N PRO A 407 0.37 10.94 2.47
CA PRO A 407 0.86 12.24 2.02
C PRO A 407 -0.21 13.11 1.35
N LEU A 408 -1.22 12.51 0.69
CA LEU A 408 -2.37 13.22 0.14
C LEU A 408 -3.11 14.04 1.19
N PHE A 409 -3.27 13.49 2.39
CA PHE A 409 -4.01 14.15 3.49
C PHE A 409 -3.29 15.38 4.02
N ALA A 410 -1.97 15.49 3.83
CA ALA A 410 -1.22 16.69 4.14
C ALA A 410 -1.60 17.89 3.24
N TRP A 411 -2.16 17.66 2.05
CA TRP A 411 -2.71 18.71 1.17
C TRP A 411 -4.05 19.27 1.70
N LYS A 412 -4.69 18.60 2.64
CA LYS A 412 -6.00 19.00 3.21
C LYS A 412 -7.07 19.25 2.16
N PRO A 413 -7.33 18.31 1.21
CA PRO A 413 -8.29 18.54 0.12
C PRO A 413 -9.75 18.64 0.56
N ALA A 414 -10.10 18.16 1.75
CA ALA A 414 -11.44 18.22 2.32
C ALA A 414 -11.45 18.96 3.66
N PRO A 415 -12.56 19.64 4.02
CA PRO A 415 -12.73 20.35 5.28
C PRO A 415 -12.48 19.47 6.51
N VAL A 416 -13.02 18.25 6.49
CA VAL A 416 -12.87 17.25 7.54
C VAL A 416 -12.13 16.02 7.00
N GLN A 417 -11.15 15.53 7.74
CA GLN A 417 -10.38 14.34 7.39
C GLN A 417 -10.32 13.38 8.57
N ALA A 418 -10.57 12.09 8.31
CA ALA A 418 -10.55 11.06 9.33
C ALA A 418 -9.79 9.82 8.87
N SER A 419 -9.11 9.13 9.78
CA SER A 419 -8.55 7.80 9.55
C SER A 419 -9.42 6.74 10.22
N TRP A 420 -9.74 5.66 9.51
CA TRP A 420 -10.57 4.57 9.98
C TRP A 420 -10.11 3.23 9.42
N LEU A 421 -10.27 2.18 10.21
CA LEU A 421 -10.27 0.77 9.84
C LEU A 421 -8.90 0.16 9.53
N GLY A 422 -8.15 0.64 8.54
CA GLY A 422 -6.98 -0.06 8.00
C GLY A 422 -5.72 0.00 8.87
N TYR A 423 -5.63 0.96 9.80
CA TYR A 423 -4.49 1.12 10.68
C TYR A 423 -4.89 1.34 12.14
N PHE A 424 -4.05 0.92 13.07
CA PHE A 424 -4.38 0.80 14.50
C PHE A 424 -3.48 1.69 15.36
N ALA A 425 -3.16 2.88 14.88
CA ALA A 425 -2.39 3.89 15.63
C ALA A 425 -2.59 5.26 14.98
N THR A 426 -2.05 6.32 15.58
CA THR A 426 -2.03 7.65 14.97
C THR A 426 -1.31 7.63 13.63
N THR A 427 -1.82 8.39 12.65
CA THR A 427 -1.17 8.57 11.34
C THR A 427 0.06 9.47 11.42
N GLY A 428 0.13 10.34 12.44
CA GLY A 428 1.14 11.38 12.59
C GLY A 428 0.93 12.60 11.69
N VAL A 429 -0.05 12.59 10.79
CA VAL A 429 -0.34 13.69 9.87
C VAL A 429 -1.19 14.74 10.56
N ALA A 430 -0.64 15.94 10.81
CA ALA A 430 -1.31 17.01 11.54
C ALA A 430 -2.60 17.51 10.87
N ALA A 431 -2.74 17.33 9.56
CA ALA A 431 -3.93 17.70 8.79
C ALA A 431 -5.08 16.67 8.91
N MET A 432 -4.85 15.51 9.54
CA MET A 432 -5.87 14.53 9.87
C MET A 432 -6.60 14.98 11.14
N ASP A 433 -7.91 15.26 11.06
CA ASP A 433 -8.66 15.83 12.18
C ASP A 433 -9.06 14.76 13.19
N TYR A 434 -9.46 13.58 12.70
CA TYR A 434 -10.04 12.53 13.54
C TYR A 434 -9.43 11.15 13.26
N LEU A 435 -9.37 10.35 14.33
CA LEU A 435 -9.20 8.90 14.28
C LEU A 435 -10.47 8.25 14.80
N ILE A 436 -11.09 7.36 14.01
CA ILE A 436 -12.30 6.64 14.41
C ILE A 436 -11.90 5.37 15.14
N ALA A 437 -12.29 5.28 16.42
CA ALA A 437 -11.98 4.18 17.33
C ALA A 437 -13.23 3.73 18.11
N ASP A 438 -13.06 2.92 19.13
CA ASP A 438 -14.08 2.54 20.11
C ASP A 438 -13.51 2.58 21.54
N PRO A 439 -14.36 2.54 22.59
CA PRO A 439 -13.90 2.66 23.99
C PRO A 439 -13.00 1.49 24.44
N TRP A 440 -13.13 0.32 23.83
CA TRP A 440 -12.37 -0.87 24.20
C TRP A 440 -10.93 -0.84 23.68
N THR A 441 -10.76 -0.30 22.47
CA THR A 441 -9.47 -0.29 21.80
C THR A 441 -8.65 0.95 22.12
N VAL A 442 -9.31 2.12 22.35
CA VAL A 442 -8.64 3.37 22.73
C VAL A 442 -9.37 4.01 23.91
N PRO A 443 -8.98 3.74 25.16
CA PRO A 443 -9.48 4.45 26.34
C PRO A 443 -9.16 5.95 26.28
N GLU A 444 -9.95 6.80 26.94
CA GLU A 444 -9.76 8.27 26.94
C GLU A 444 -8.38 8.69 27.47
N SER A 445 -7.81 7.93 28.42
CA SER A 445 -6.47 8.17 28.97
C SER A 445 -5.34 8.08 27.93
N GLU A 446 -5.60 7.52 26.75
CA GLU A 446 -4.60 7.35 25.71
C GLU A 446 -4.68 8.42 24.59
N ASP A 447 -5.61 9.38 24.66
CA ASP A 447 -5.74 10.47 23.68
C ASP A 447 -4.41 11.23 23.46
N ILE A 448 -3.58 11.29 24.49
CA ILE A 448 -2.26 11.93 24.45
C ILE A 448 -1.26 11.29 23.45
N TYR A 449 -1.53 10.04 23.02
CA TYR A 449 -0.66 9.31 22.09
C TYR A 449 -1.11 9.43 20.62
N PHE A 450 -2.10 10.30 20.34
CA PHE A 450 -2.60 10.53 18.98
C PHE A 450 -2.37 11.99 18.57
N THR A 451 -2.14 12.20 17.29
CA THR A 451 -2.10 13.56 16.69
C THR A 451 -3.50 14.02 16.32
N GLU A 452 -4.36 13.07 16.01
CA GLU A 452 -5.77 13.24 15.68
C GLU A 452 -6.61 13.31 16.95
N ARG A 453 -7.79 13.95 16.88
CA ARG A 453 -8.81 13.79 17.91
C ARG A 453 -9.44 12.40 17.77
N VAL A 454 -9.43 11.60 18.83
CA VAL A 454 -10.06 10.27 18.83
C VAL A 454 -11.59 10.42 18.89
N TRP A 455 -12.27 9.95 17.85
CA TRP A 455 -13.74 9.83 17.82
C TRP A 455 -14.13 8.38 18.12
N ARG A 456 -14.72 8.15 19.28
CA ARG A 456 -15.13 6.81 19.73
C ARG A 456 -16.56 6.53 19.30
N LEU A 457 -16.74 5.49 18.47
CA LEU A 457 -18.06 4.90 18.24
C LEU A 457 -18.54 4.24 19.53
N PRO A 458 -19.85 4.20 19.80
CA PRO A 458 -20.37 3.75 21.11
C PRO A 458 -19.99 2.31 21.51
N GLU A 459 -19.78 1.41 20.55
CA GLU A 459 -19.61 -0.02 20.80
C GLU A 459 -18.36 -0.59 20.18
N THR A 460 -18.25 -0.56 18.85
CA THR A 460 -17.14 -1.12 18.09
C THR A 460 -16.80 -0.24 16.89
N ARG A 461 -15.53 -0.20 16.54
CA ARG A 461 -15.05 0.40 15.28
C ARG A 461 -15.06 -0.56 14.10
N LEU A 462 -15.40 -1.82 14.33
CA LEU A 462 -15.39 -2.90 13.35
C LEU A 462 -16.80 -3.44 13.13
N CYS A 463 -17.17 -3.64 11.87
CA CYS A 463 -18.39 -4.36 11.51
C CYS A 463 -18.08 -5.27 10.33
N PHE A 464 -18.15 -6.58 10.54
CA PHE A 464 -17.74 -7.58 9.57
C PHE A 464 -18.92 -8.06 8.73
N THR A 465 -18.71 -8.16 7.43
CA THR A 465 -19.68 -8.74 6.51
C THR A 465 -19.56 -10.27 6.54
N PRO A 466 -20.62 -11.02 6.91
CA PRO A 466 -20.57 -12.47 6.91
C PRO A 466 -20.16 -13.01 5.53
N PRO A 467 -19.30 -14.05 5.46
CA PRO A 467 -18.95 -14.68 4.21
C PRO A 467 -20.18 -15.29 3.51
N GLU A 468 -20.28 -15.12 2.19
CA GLU A 468 -21.34 -15.70 1.33
C GLU A 468 -21.06 -17.18 1.01
N VAL A 469 -20.60 -17.96 2.01
CA VAL A 469 -20.25 -19.37 1.83
C VAL A 469 -21.09 -20.21 2.79
N GLU A 470 -21.79 -21.18 2.26
CA GLU A 470 -22.55 -22.14 3.05
C GLU A 470 -21.59 -23.15 3.70
N ILE A 471 -21.23 -22.92 4.95
CA ILE A 471 -20.37 -23.80 5.77
C ILE A 471 -21.02 -23.99 7.14
N ASP A 472 -21.26 -25.21 7.52
CA ASP A 472 -21.83 -25.54 8.83
C ASP A 472 -20.82 -25.38 9.98
N VAL A 473 -21.31 -25.04 11.16
CA VAL A 473 -20.55 -25.16 12.40
C VAL A 473 -20.65 -26.61 12.87
N LEU A 474 -19.57 -27.36 12.72
CA LEU A 474 -19.50 -28.74 13.16
C LEU A 474 -19.28 -28.82 14.70
N PRO A 475 -19.69 -29.95 15.37
CA PRO A 475 -19.34 -30.18 16.77
C PRO A 475 -17.85 -30.03 17.04
N ALA A 476 -17.50 -29.75 18.31
CA ALA A 476 -16.11 -29.58 18.71
C ALA A 476 -15.28 -30.84 18.37
N PRO A 477 -14.16 -30.72 17.62
CA PRO A 477 -13.37 -31.88 17.21
C PRO A 477 -12.80 -32.68 18.38
N SER A 478 -12.59 -32.08 19.53
CA SER A 478 -12.14 -32.73 20.75
C SER A 478 -13.12 -33.82 21.26
N LEU A 479 -14.42 -33.70 20.97
CA LEU A 479 -15.42 -34.72 21.35
C LEU A 479 -15.23 -36.04 20.60
N SER A 480 -14.74 -36.00 19.36
CA SER A 480 -14.47 -37.20 18.53
C SER A 480 -13.03 -37.67 18.62
N ASN A 481 -12.08 -36.72 18.68
CA ASN A 481 -10.65 -37.01 18.62
C ASN A 481 -10.02 -37.27 19.98
N GLY A 482 -10.73 -36.95 21.08
CA GLY A 482 -10.25 -37.11 22.45
C GLY A 482 -9.05 -36.23 22.81
N CYS A 483 -8.79 -35.18 22.04
CA CYS A 483 -7.74 -34.20 22.31
C CYS A 483 -8.15 -32.81 21.81
N VAL A 484 -7.76 -31.76 22.54
CA VAL A 484 -8.04 -30.37 22.16
C VAL A 484 -7.09 -29.93 21.04
N THR A 485 -7.65 -29.34 20.02
CA THR A 485 -6.87 -28.66 18.95
C THR A 485 -6.98 -27.16 19.15
N PHE A 486 -5.87 -26.55 19.56
CA PHE A 486 -5.70 -25.10 19.45
C PHE A 486 -5.43 -24.68 18.00
N GLY A 487 -5.78 -23.46 17.62
CA GLY A 487 -5.56 -23.00 16.25
C GLY A 487 -5.17 -21.54 16.16
N CYS A 488 -4.37 -21.20 15.14
CA CYS A 488 -4.09 -19.81 14.76
C CYS A 488 -3.93 -19.70 13.25
N PHE A 489 -4.76 -18.86 12.61
CA PHE A 489 -4.73 -18.66 11.16
C PHE A 489 -4.22 -17.25 10.81
N ASN A 490 -3.47 -16.65 11.72
CA ASN A 490 -2.81 -15.37 11.50
C ASN A 490 -1.54 -15.52 10.66
N ASN A 491 -1.12 -14.39 10.05
CA ASN A 491 0.17 -14.28 9.39
C ASN A 491 1.30 -14.66 10.37
N LEU A 492 2.26 -15.47 9.93
CA LEU A 492 3.37 -15.96 10.76
C LEU A 492 4.26 -14.85 11.32
N THR A 493 4.33 -13.70 10.67
CA THR A 493 5.05 -12.52 11.18
C THR A 493 4.59 -12.10 12.58
N LYS A 494 3.34 -12.42 12.94
CA LYS A 494 2.77 -12.14 14.28
C LYS A 494 3.20 -13.17 15.34
N ILE A 495 3.70 -14.33 14.92
CA ILE A 495 4.10 -15.44 15.79
C ILE A 495 5.60 -15.31 16.11
N ASN A 496 5.89 -14.49 17.11
CA ASN A 496 7.25 -14.24 17.61
C ASN A 496 7.66 -15.26 18.69
N GLU A 497 8.92 -15.25 19.14
CA GLU A 497 9.44 -16.16 20.16
C GLU A 497 8.65 -16.13 21.46
N THR A 498 8.17 -14.96 21.91
CA THR A 498 7.38 -14.83 23.14
C THR A 498 6.03 -15.51 22.99
N VAL A 499 5.40 -15.40 21.83
CA VAL A 499 4.14 -16.11 21.52
C VAL A 499 4.38 -17.62 21.52
N VAL A 500 5.44 -18.09 20.86
CA VAL A 500 5.78 -19.51 20.81
C VAL A 500 6.07 -20.06 22.20
N ALA A 501 6.85 -19.34 23.01
CA ALA A 501 7.14 -19.76 24.38
C ALA A 501 5.88 -19.92 25.24
N LEU A 502 4.90 -18.99 25.14
CA LEU A 502 3.64 -19.10 25.85
C LEU A 502 2.76 -20.25 25.32
N TRP A 503 2.65 -20.39 24.00
CA TRP A 503 1.86 -21.47 23.40
C TRP A 503 2.47 -22.86 23.65
N ALA A 504 3.79 -22.97 23.74
CA ALA A 504 4.45 -24.20 24.17
C ALA A 504 4.05 -24.58 25.60
N GLN A 505 3.98 -23.62 26.53
CA GLN A 505 3.49 -23.87 27.90
C GLN A 505 2.04 -24.34 27.88
N VAL A 506 1.17 -23.74 27.03
CA VAL A 506 -0.23 -24.21 26.88
C VAL A 506 -0.28 -25.66 26.41
N LEU A 507 0.50 -26.04 25.39
CA LEU A 507 0.52 -27.41 24.87
C LEU A 507 1.07 -28.42 25.87
N GLN A 508 2.06 -28.04 26.68
CA GLN A 508 2.62 -28.86 27.74
C GLN A 508 1.61 -29.07 28.91
N ALA A 509 0.84 -28.01 29.21
CA ALA A 509 -0.12 -28.06 30.32
C ALA A 509 -1.42 -28.76 29.94
N VAL A 510 -1.80 -28.86 28.67
CA VAL A 510 -3.01 -29.56 28.19
C VAL A 510 -2.62 -30.90 27.53
N PRO A 511 -2.78 -32.04 28.20
CA PRO A 511 -2.27 -33.32 27.66
C PRO A 511 -2.85 -33.69 26.31
N ARG A 512 -2.00 -34.18 25.41
CA ARG A 512 -2.34 -34.63 24.07
C ARG A 512 -2.90 -33.52 23.14
N SER A 513 -2.86 -32.25 23.58
CA SER A 513 -3.30 -31.15 22.72
C SER A 513 -2.41 -30.98 21.48
N ARG A 514 -2.98 -30.38 20.45
CA ARG A 514 -2.30 -30.06 19.20
C ARG A 514 -2.46 -28.56 18.88
N LEU A 515 -1.54 -28.01 18.09
CA LEU A 515 -1.63 -26.67 17.56
C LEU A 515 -1.73 -26.71 16.03
N PHE A 516 -2.80 -26.17 15.50
CA PHE A 516 -3.01 -26.03 14.05
C PHE A 516 -2.70 -24.61 13.59
N LEU A 517 -1.64 -24.44 12.81
CA LEU A 517 -1.24 -23.18 12.20
C LEU A 517 -1.54 -23.21 10.71
N LYS A 518 -2.25 -22.19 10.21
CA LYS A 518 -2.57 -22.06 8.79
C LYS A 518 -2.25 -20.66 8.31
N ALA A 519 -1.24 -20.54 7.43
CA ALA A 519 -0.79 -19.26 6.91
C ALA A 519 -0.14 -19.44 5.52
N LYS A 520 -0.21 -18.39 4.67
CA LYS A 520 0.39 -18.42 3.32
C LYS A 520 1.87 -18.82 3.34
N GLN A 521 2.64 -18.32 4.30
CA GLN A 521 4.08 -18.60 4.43
C GLN A 521 4.38 -20.08 4.66
N LEU A 522 3.43 -20.87 5.21
CA LEU A 522 3.59 -22.31 5.41
C LEU A 522 3.56 -23.14 4.11
N GLN A 523 3.43 -22.52 2.95
CA GLN A 523 3.72 -23.17 1.67
C GLN A 523 5.22 -23.41 1.51
N GLU A 524 6.06 -22.52 2.04
CA GLU A 524 7.52 -22.66 2.02
C GLU A 524 8.00 -23.71 3.01
N ALA A 525 8.85 -24.62 2.53
CA ALA A 525 9.42 -25.67 3.38
C ALA A 525 10.36 -25.11 4.44
N SER A 526 11.09 -24.05 4.13
CA SER A 526 11.98 -23.32 5.05
C SER A 526 11.21 -22.77 6.25
N GLU A 527 10.03 -22.16 6.03
CA GLU A 527 9.20 -21.61 7.10
C GLU A 527 8.58 -22.69 7.99
N ARG A 528 8.15 -23.79 7.37
CA ARG A 528 7.71 -24.96 8.17
C ARG A 528 8.82 -25.50 9.07
N GLN A 529 10.03 -25.66 8.50
CA GLN A 529 11.19 -26.16 9.24
C GLN A 529 11.58 -25.17 10.37
N ARG A 530 11.63 -23.89 10.09
CA ARG A 530 11.93 -22.83 11.08
C ARG A 530 10.96 -22.89 12.26
N LEU A 531 9.66 -23.01 12.00
CA LEU A 531 8.64 -23.12 13.05
C LEU A 531 8.79 -24.40 13.87
N LEU A 532 9.01 -25.55 13.21
CA LEU A 532 9.25 -26.82 13.90
C LEU A 532 10.45 -26.73 14.84
N GLU A 533 11.55 -26.13 14.40
CA GLU A 533 12.76 -25.93 15.22
C GLU A 533 12.48 -24.97 16.39
N LEU A 534 11.73 -23.90 16.15
CA LEU A 534 11.38 -22.93 17.19
C LEU A 534 10.50 -23.56 18.28
N PHE A 535 9.48 -24.34 17.92
CA PHE A 535 8.68 -25.06 18.90
C PHE A 535 9.46 -26.21 19.58
N ALA A 536 10.34 -26.89 18.86
CA ALA A 536 11.21 -27.92 19.43
C ALA A 536 12.17 -27.37 20.48
N SER A 537 12.68 -26.13 20.33
CA SER A 537 13.52 -25.47 21.33
C SER A 537 12.76 -25.24 22.66
N HIS A 538 11.43 -25.24 22.63
CA HIS A 538 10.55 -25.18 23.80
C HIS A 538 9.97 -26.54 24.20
N GLY A 539 10.50 -27.66 23.67
CA GLY A 539 10.11 -29.03 24.06
C GLY A 539 8.81 -29.53 23.44
N ILE A 540 8.33 -28.89 22.36
CA ILE A 540 7.15 -29.35 21.62
C ILE A 540 7.57 -30.21 20.44
N HIS A 541 6.99 -31.40 20.31
CA HIS A 541 7.28 -32.32 19.23
C HIS A 541 6.50 -32.00 17.96
N GLY A 542 7.06 -32.32 16.79
CA GLY A 542 6.46 -32.00 15.50
C GLY A 542 5.10 -32.64 15.22
N ASP A 543 4.77 -33.76 15.86
CA ASP A 543 3.47 -34.45 15.77
C ASP A 543 2.34 -33.70 16.49
N GLN A 544 2.68 -32.76 17.38
CA GLN A 544 1.71 -31.84 18.01
C GLN A 544 1.38 -30.63 17.11
N LEU A 545 2.12 -30.41 16.02
CA LEU A 545 1.95 -29.26 15.14
C LEU A 545 1.32 -29.68 13.81
N LEU A 546 0.20 -29.06 13.46
CA LEU A 546 -0.43 -29.19 12.16
C LEU A 546 -0.14 -27.88 11.37
N LEU A 547 0.62 -27.99 10.29
CA LEU A 547 1.10 -26.84 9.53
C LEU A 547 0.54 -26.87 8.11
N GLU A 548 -0.28 -25.88 7.73
CA GLU A 548 -0.88 -25.81 6.40
C GLU A 548 -0.70 -24.42 5.76
N GLY A 549 -0.45 -24.43 4.45
CA GLY A 549 -0.36 -23.24 3.62
C GLY A 549 -1.73 -22.61 3.30
N SER A 550 -1.75 -21.71 2.31
CA SER A 550 -2.97 -21.08 1.80
C SER A 550 -3.90 -22.12 1.14
N ALA A 551 -5.19 -21.80 1.16
CA ALA A 551 -6.25 -22.58 0.50
C ALA A 551 -7.29 -21.60 -0.09
N PRO A 552 -8.13 -22.06 -1.03
CA PRO A 552 -9.30 -21.31 -1.46
C PRO A 552 -10.17 -20.88 -0.27
N ARG A 553 -10.92 -19.77 -0.42
CA ARG A 553 -11.67 -19.14 0.69
C ARG A 553 -12.59 -20.11 1.46
N ALA A 554 -13.32 -20.96 0.74
CA ALA A 554 -14.22 -21.94 1.35
C ALA A 554 -13.45 -22.97 2.19
N ASP A 555 -12.37 -23.53 1.66
CA ASP A 555 -11.52 -24.51 2.35
C ASP A 555 -10.78 -23.89 3.52
N TYR A 556 -10.37 -22.62 3.38
CA TYR A 556 -9.76 -21.87 4.47
C TYR A 556 -10.73 -21.72 5.64
N LEU A 557 -11.99 -21.32 5.40
CA LEU A 557 -13.01 -21.23 6.44
C LEU A 557 -13.38 -22.60 7.01
N ALA A 558 -13.53 -23.64 6.16
CA ALA A 558 -13.80 -24.99 6.61
C ALA A 558 -12.70 -25.56 7.53
N ALA A 559 -11.46 -25.10 7.39
CA ALA A 559 -10.37 -25.56 8.26
C ALA A 559 -10.60 -25.21 9.75
N TYR A 560 -11.38 -24.17 10.08
CA TYR A 560 -11.76 -23.88 11.47
C TYR A 560 -12.63 -24.97 12.12
N GLN A 561 -13.27 -25.84 11.34
CA GLN A 561 -13.99 -27.01 11.87
C GLN A 561 -13.08 -27.98 12.63
N ARG A 562 -11.77 -27.92 12.40
CA ARG A 562 -10.73 -28.75 13.04
C ARG A 562 -10.13 -28.11 14.30
N VAL A 563 -10.57 -26.90 14.68
CA VAL A 563 -10.07 -26.13 15.80
C VAL A 563 -11.12 -26.08 16.91
N ASP A 564 -10.72 -26.32 18.17
CA ASP A 564 -11.58 -26.19 19.34
C ASP A 564 -11.50 -24.77 19.93
N ILE A 565 -10.30 -24.23 20.07
CA ILE A 565 -10.00 -22.93 20.67
C ILE A 565 -8.97 -22.23 19.78
N ALA A 566 -9.23 -20.99 19.37
CA ALA A 566 -8.25 -20.18 18.67
C ALA A 566 -7.37 -19.41 19.68
N LEU A 567 -6.06 -19.37 19.41
CA LEU A 567 -5.08 -18.61 20.18
C LEU A 567 -4.67 -17.37 19.39
N ASP A 568 -4.91 -16.20 19.97
CA ASP A 568 -4.55 -14.92 19.37
C ASP A 568 -3.08 -14.57 19.65
N PRO A 569 -2.26 -14.22 18.65
CA PRO A 569 -0.88 -13.81 18.89
C PRO A 569 -0.82 -12.38 19.48
N PHE A 570 0.30 -12.03 20.06
CA PHE A 570 0.55 -10.71 20.66
C PHE A 570 1.97 -10.21 20.37
N PRO A 571 2.22 -8.89 20.29
CA PRO A 571 1.31 -7.77 20.56
C PRO A 571 0.33 -7.47 19.42
N PHE A 572 0.39 -8.21 18.30
CA PHE A 572 -0.44 -8.00 17.12
C PHE A 572 -1.50 -9.11 17.00
N PRO A 573 -2.70 -8.94 17.62
CA PRO A 573 -3.75 -9.93 17.57
C PRO A 573 -4.40 -10.04 16.19
N GLY A 574 -5.29 -11.01 16.04
CA GLY A 574 -6.16 -11.15 14.88
C GLY A 574 -7.19 -10.00 14.80
N GLY A 575 -7.58 -9.66 13.59
CA GLY A 575 -8.76 -8.84 13.31
C GLY A 575 -9.76 -9.69 12.55
N THR A 576 -9.64 -9.78 11.24
CA THR A 576 -10.44 -10.63 10.37
C THR A 576 -10.41 -12.09 10.84
N THR A 577 -9.24 -12.64 11.10
CA THR A 577 -9.08 -14.03 11.54
C THR A 577 -9.83 -14.34 12.85
N SER A 578 -9.82 -13.41 13.82
CA SER A 578 -10.51 -13.59 15.08
C SER A 578 -12.04 -13.52 14.91
N VAL A 579 -12.53 -12.60 14.06
CA VAL A 579 -13.98 -12.52 13.75
C VAL A 579 -14.43 -13.74 12.93
N GLU A 580 -13.62 -14.25 12.00
CA GLU A 580 -13.88 -15.49 11.25
C GLU A 580 -13.91 -16.72 12.16
N CYS A 581 -13.00 -16.81 13.14
CA CYS A 581 -13.05 -17.87 14.17
C CYS A 581 -14.41 -17.87 14.87
N LEU A 582 -14.86 -16.73 15.38
CA LEU A 582 -16.14 -16.58 16.06
C LEU A 582 -17.31 -16.97 15.17
N TRP A 583 -17.30 -16.52 13.90
CA TRP A 583 -18.33 -16.88 12.92
C TRP A 583 -18.34 -18.37 12.61
N MET A 584 -17.19 -19.05 12.67
CA MET A 584 -17.07 -20.50 12.52
C MET A 584 -17.33 -21.27 13.83
N GLY A 585 -17.83 -20.59 14.88
CA GLY A 585 -18.13 -21.21 16.16
C GLY A 585 -16.89 -21.51 17.01
N VAL A 586 -15.75 -20.94 16.70
CA VAL A 586 -14.49 -21.15 17.43
C VAL A 586 -14.21 -19.95 18.33
N PRO A 587 -14.24 -20.11 19.66
CA PRO A 587 -13.89 -19.02 20.57
C PRO A 587 -12.40 -18.69 20.49
N VAL A 588 -12.05 -17.41 20.73
CA VAL A 588 -10.69 -16.90 20.61
C VAL A 588 -10.19 -16.43 21.98
N LEU A 589 -9.08 -16.99 22.43
CA LEU A 589 -8.37 -16.50 23.61
C LEU A 589 -7.39 -15.42 23.19
N THR A 590 -7.58 -14.20 23.68
CA THR A 590 -6.77 -13.03 23.38
C THR A 590 -6.09 -12.46 24.62
N LEU A 591 -4.93 -11.81 24.45
CA LEU A 591 -4.21 -11.14 25.52
C LEU A 591 -4.47 -9.64 25.45
N GLU A 592 -4.87 -9.02 26.56
CA GLU A 592 -4.97 -7.58 26.67
C GLU A 592 -3.58 -6.94 26.63
N GLY A 593 -3.41 -5.95 25.76
CA GLY A 593 -2.18 -5.18 25.67
C GLY A 593 -2.39 -3.70 26.02
N ASN A 594 -1.35 -2.90 25.82
CA ASN A 594 -1.29 -1.51 26.24
C ASN A 594 -1.29 -0.51 25.05
N SER A 595 -1.72 -0.94 23.87
CA SER A 595 -1.81 -0.08 22.69
C SER A 595 -3.11 -0.32 21.95
N PHE A 596 -3.48 0.62 21.08
CA PHE A 596 -4.66 0.50 20.21
C PHE A 596 -4.68 -0.85 19.47
N LEU A 597 -3.57 -1.22 18.83
CA LEU A 597 -3.45 -2.50 18.13
C LEU A 597 -3.63 -3.68 19.06
N SER A 598 -2.90 -3.71 20.18
CA SER A 598 -2.88 -4.87 21.08
C SER A 598 -4.17 -5.08 21.85
N ARG A 599 -5.07 -4.08 21.88
CA ARG A 599 -6.44 -4.20 22.42
C ARG A 599 -7.50 -4.56 21.38
N GLN A 600 -7.12 -4.79 20.12
CA GLN A 600 -8.09 -5.14 19.07
C GLN A 600 -8.87 -6.42 19.44
N GLY A 601 -8.20 -7.44 19.98
CA GLY A 601 -8.85 -8.66 20.48
C GLY A 601 -9.81 -8.37 21.64
N VAL A 602 -9.47 -7.45 22.55
CA VAL A 602 -10.33 -7.00 23.64
C VAL A 602 -11.64 -6.43 23.11
N GLY A 603 -11.56 -5.52 22.13
CA GLY A 603 -12.75 -4.95 21.50
C GLY A 603 -13.63 -6.00 20.82
N ILE A 604 -13.03 -6.95 20.12
CA ILE A 604 -13.75 -8.04 19.46
C ILE A 604 -14.44 -8.94 20.50
N MET A 605 -13.73 -9.40 21.54
CA MET A 605 -14.30 -10.33 22.54
C MET A 605 -15.41 -9.68 23.36
N ASN A 606 -15.26 -8.42 23.79
CA ASN A 606 -16.33 -7.72 24.51
C ASN A 606 -17.60 -7.58 23.65
N ASN A 607 -17.45 -7.18 22.40
CA ASN A 607 -18.59 -7.03 21.48
C ASN A 607 -19.21 -8.39 21.08
N ALA A 608 -18.43 -9.48 21.12
CA ALA A 608 -18.94 -10.84 20.92
C ALA A 608 -19.64 -11.42 22.16
N GLY A 609 -19.61 -10.73 23.32
CA GLY A 609 -20.16 -11.23 24.59
C GLY A 609 -19.30 -12.31 25.24
N LEU A 610 -17.97 -12.26 25.02
CA LEU A 610 -16.98 -13.22 25.48
C LEU A 610 -15.90 -12.62 26.40
N PRO A 611 -16.20 -11.80 27.41
CA PRO A 611 -15.18 -11.15 28.23
C PRO A 611 -14.29 -12.15 28.99
N ASP A 612 -14.79 -13.37 29.33
CA ASP A 612 -14.00 -14.42 29.96
C ASP A 612 -12.84 -14.94 29.09
N TRP A 613 -12.85 -14.62 27.77
CA TRP A 613 -11.82 -15.03 26.83
C TRP A 613 -10.74 -13.94 26.63
N ILE A 614 -10.74 -12.89 27.45
CA ILE A 614 -9.71 -11.86 27.49
C ILE A 614 -8.80 -12.16 28.68
N ALA A 615 -7.53 -12.38 28.41
CA ALA A 615 -6.50 -12.59 29.43
C ALA A 615 -5.83 -11.26 29.78
N ALA A 616 -5.66 -10.99 31.09
CA ALA A 616 -5.02 -9.76 31.57
C ALA A 616 -3.50 -9.77 31.43
N ASP A 617 -2.88 -10.94 31.54
CA ASP A 617 -1.44 -11.15 31.37
C ASP A 617 -1.15 -12.57 30.88
N THR A 618 0.13 -12.89 30.68
CA THR A 618 0.54 -14.21 30.17
C THR A 618 0.24 -15.37 31.12
N ASN A 619 0.22 -15.13 32.43
CA ASN A 619 -0.16 -16.16 33.42
C ASN A 619 -1.67 -16.42 33.36
N ASP A 620 -2.49 -15.38 33.32
CA ASP A 620 -3.93 -15.48 33.12
C ASP A 620 -4.28 -16.13 31.77
N TYR A 621 -3.51 -15.83 30.71
CA TYR A 621 -3.64 -16.47 29.40
C TYR A 621 -3.45 -17.99 29.49
N LEU A 622 -2.38 -18.43 30.14
CA LEU A 622 -2.11 -19.85 30.37
C LEU A 622 -3.22 -20.50 31.23
N ALA A 623 -3.62 -19.85 32.34
CA ALA A 623 -4.66 -20.35 33.22
C ALA A 623 -6.01 -20.50 32.48
N LYS A 624 -6.39 -19.51 31.68
CA LYS A 624 -7.65 -19.56 30.90
C LYS A 624 -7.57 -20.60 29.79
N ALA A 625 -6.46 -20.74 29.09
CA ALA A 625 -6.27 -21.78 28.08
C ALA A 625 -6.49 -23.19 28.68
N ILE A 626 -5.91 -23.46 29.85
CA ILE A 626 -6.08 -24.73 30.59
C ILE A 626 -7.55 -24.91 31.05
N ALA A 627 -8.15 -23.88 31.63
CA ALA A 627 -9.52 -23.94 32.15
C ALA A 627 -10.54 -24.23 31.01
N HIS A 628 -10.45 -23.49 29.91
CA HIS A 628 -11.35 -23.68 28.78
C HIS A 628 -11.13 -25.03 28.07
N ALA A 629 -9.88 -25.48 27.95
CA ALA A 629 -9.56 -26.79 27.38
C ALA A 629 -9.99 -27.98 28.25
N SER A 630 -10.17 -27.76 29.56
CA SER A 630 -10.58 -28.81 30.51
C SER A 630 -12.09 -28.97 30.62
N ASP A 631 -12.90 -27.97 30.21
CA ASP A 631 -14.35 -27.99 30.23
C ASP A 631 -14.96 -28.22 28.85
N LEU A 632 -14.79 -29.42 28.31
CA LEU A 632 -15.29 -29.79 26.98
C LEU A 632 -16.82 -29.64 26.82
N PRO A 633 -17.65 -29.95 27.81
CA PRO A 633 -19.10 -29.72 27.70
C PRO A 633 -19.48 -28.25 27.54
N ARG A 634 -18.84 -27.35 28.30
CA ARG A 634 -19.03 -25.90 28.19
C ARG A 634 -18.54 -25.40 26.82
N LEU A 635 -17.39 -25.87 26.37
CA LEU A 635 -16.81 -25.51 25.06
C LEU A 635 -17.72 -25.96 23.90
N ALA A 636 -18.27 -27.17 23.95
CA ALA A 636 -19.20 -27.70 22.97
C ALA A 636 -20.51 -26.89 22.91
N THR A 637 -21.06 -26.54 24.07
CA THR A 637 -22.26 -25.70 24.19
C THR A 637 -22.01 -24.31 23.59
N LEU A 638 -20.88 -23.68 23.96
CA LEU A 638 -20.49 -22.38 23.42
C LEU A 638 -20.37 -22.45 21.88
N ARG A 639 -19.63 -23.44 21.35
CA ARG A 639 -19.40 -23.61 19.92
C ARG A 639 -20.72 -23.71 19.15
N SER A 640 -21.70 -24.47 19.65
CA SER A 640 -22.96 -24.69 18.94
C SER A 640 -23.82 -23.42 18.80
N GLY A 641 -23.70 -22.46 19.73
CA GLY A 641 -24.49 -21.22 19.74
C GLY A 641 -23.69 -19.98 19.32
N LEU A 642 -22.37 -20.08 19.17
CA LEU A 642 -21.50 -18.92 19.05
C LEU A 642 -21.75 -18.13 17.74
N ARG A 643 -21.98 -18.81 16.61
CA ARG A 643 -22.31 -18.15 15.36
C ARG A 643 -23.57 -17.29 15.48
N ASP A 644 -24.66 -17.83 16.04
CA ASP A 644 -25.90 -17.09 16.21
C ASP A 644 -25.70 -15.90 17.16
N GLN A 645 -24.95 -16.11 18.24
CA GLN A 645 -24.58 -15.04 19.19
C GLN A 645 -23.86 -13.91 18.51
N VAL A 646 -22.83 -14.18 17.71
CA VAL A 646 -22.04 -13.10 17.08
C VAL A 646 -22.78 -12.44 15.93
N LEU A 647 -23.61 -13.14 15.17
CA LEU A 647 -24.43 -12.56 14.10
C LEU A 647 -25.43 -11.52 14.62
N THR A 648 -25.85 -11.63 15.91
CA THR A 648 -26.71 -10.64 16.58
C THR A 648 -25.94 -9.57 17.35
N SER A 649 -24.61 -9.66 17.35
CA SER A 649 -23.72 -8.74 18.05
C SER A 649 -23.41 -7.49 17.23
N PRO A 650 -22.91 -6.40 17.85
CA PRO A 650 -22.46 -5.19 17.13
C PRO A 650 -21.42 -5.46 16.05
N LEU A 651 -20.67 -6.58 16.12
CA LEU A 651 -19.63 -6.93 15.13
C LEU A 651 -20.20 -7.30 13.75
N PHE A 652 -21.48 -7.68 13.67
CA PHE A 652 -22.12 -8.12 12.42
C PHE A 652 -23.41 -7.35 12.10
N ASP A 653 -23.86 -6.45 12.98
CA ASP A 653 -25.08 -5.64 12.80
C ASP A 653 -24.74 -4.37 11.98
N ALA A 654 -24.64 -4.52 10.65
CA ALA A 654 -24.31 -3.42 9.76
C ALA A 654 -25.33 -2.24 9.84
N PRO A 655 -26.67 -2.44 9.96
CA PRO A 655 -27.61 -1.34 10.18
C PRO A 655 -27.37 -0.59 11.49
N ARG A 656 -27.02 -1.27 12.59
CA ARG A 656 -26.69 -0.65 13.87
C ARG A 656 -25.39 0.14 13.77
N PHE A 657 -24.37 -0.44 13.19
CA PHE A 657 -23.10 0.22 12.95
C PHE A 657 -23.27 1.47 12.06
N ALA A 658 -24.05 1.38 10.98
CA ALA A 658 -24.32 2.48 10.07
C ALA A 658 -24.97 3.69 10.79
N ARG A 659 -25.88 3.44 11.76
CA ARG A 659 -26.44 4.54 12.58
C ARG A 659 -25.37 5.27 13.40
N HIS A 660 -24.48 4.52 14.05
CA HIS A 660 -23.41 5.12 14.85
C HIS A 660 -22.37 5.84 13.96
N PHE A 661 -22.09 5.29 12.81
CA PHE A 661 -21.14 5.86 11.87
C PHE A 661 -21.68 7.13 11.20
N GLU A 662 -22.95 7.12 10.76
CA GLU A 662 -23.61 8.33 10.25
C GLU A 662 -23.65 9.44 11.31
N ALA A 663 -24.03 9.11 12.54
CA ALA A 663 -24.01 10.06 13.64
C ALA A 663 -22.61 10.63 13.92
N ALA A 664 -21.56 9.82 13.79
CA ALA A 664 -20.18 10.27 13.93
C ALA A 664 -19.79 11.24 12.79
N LEU A 665 -20.12 10.91 11.53
CA LEU A 665 -19.86 11.79 10.39
C LEU A 665 -20.59 13.12 10.54
N ARG A 666 -21.86 13.11 10.96
CA ARG A 666 -22.63 14.32 11.28
C ARG A 666 -22.02 15.14 12.39
N GLY A 667 -21.59 14.47 13.48
CA GLY A 667 -20.95 15.15 14.60
C GLY A 667 -19.64 15.84 14.21
N MET A 668 -18.79 15.18 13.41
CA MET A 668 -17.55 15.75 12.89
C MET A 668 -17.84 16.96 11.99
N TRP A 669 -18.81 16.82 11.10
CA TRP A 669 -19.25 17.90 10.21
C TRP A 669 -19.82 19.09 10.96
N ALA A 670 -20.71 18.86 11.95
CA ALA A 670 -21.27 19.92 12.77
C ALA A 670 -20.20 20.70 13.53
N GLN A 671 -19.15 20.02 14.04
CA GLN A 671 -18.02 20.70 14.68
C GLN A 671 -17.29 21.64 13.71
N TRP A 672 -17.09 21.22 12.46
CA TRP A 672 -16.49 22.06 11.45
C TRP A 672 -17.39 23.26 11.10
N CYS A 673 -18.70 23.05 10.91
CA CYS A 673 -19.67 24.12 10.65
C CYS A 673 -19.65 25.20 11.77
N ASN A 674 -19.64 24.78 13.03
CA ASN A 674 -19.60 25.68 14.19
C ASN A 674 -18.31 26.53 14.21
N GLN A 675 -17.18 25.94 13.81
CA GLN A 675 -15.90 26.65 13.69
C GLN A 675 -15.96 27.75 12.60
N GLN A 676 -16.65 27.47 11.47
CA GLN A 676 -16.83 28.45 10.39
C GLN A 676 -17.74 29.62 10.80
N GLN A 677 -18.71 29.38 11.70
CA GLN A 677 -19.64 30.39 12.17
C GLN A 677 -19.11 31.20 13.36
N GLY A 678 -17.90 30.91 13.86
CA GLY A 678 -17.26 31.64 14.96
C GLY A 678 -17.78 31.26 16.34
N GLU A 679 -18.57 30.20 16.49
CA GLU A 679 -18.99 29.68 17.78
C GLU A 679 -17.87 28.82 18.43
N PRO A 680 -17.55 29.03 19.72
CA PRO A 680 -16.55 28.23 20.42
C PRO A 680 -17.04 26.78 20.55
N SER A 681 -16.22 25.82 20.17
CA SER A 681 -16.45 24.37 20.33
C SER A 681 -16.88 24.06 21.78
N MET A 682 -17.99 23.35 22.00
CA MET A 682 -18.49 22.93 23.32
C MET A 682 -17.42 22.18 24.19
N CYS A 683 -16.37 21.69 23.62
CA CYS A 683 -15.29 20.98 24.33
C CYS A 683 -14.39 21.90 25.17
N THR A 684 -14.45 23.25 24.97
CA THR A 684 -13.71 24.22 25.77
C THR A 684 -14.46 24.67 27.03
N MET A 685 -15.75 24.34 27.19
CA MET A 685 -16.52 24.75 28.37
C MET A 685 -16.31 23.84 29.61
N VAL A 686 -15.84 22.63 29.46
CA VAL A 686 -15.62 21.72 30.61
C VAL A 686 -14.32 22.03 31.39
N SER A 687 -13.35 22.73 30.79
CA SER A 687 -12.09 23.06 31.46
C SER A 687 -12.06 24.40 32.21
N LYS A 688 -13.11 25.25 32.09
CA LYS A 688 -13.15 26.58 32.75
C LYS A 688 -13.91 26.61 34.08
N ASN A 689 -14.62 25.58 34.48
CA ASN A 689 -15.36 25.54 35.74
C ASN A 689 -14.61 24.82 36.90
N GLY A 690 -13.32 24.55 36.75
CA GLY A 690 -12.50 23.83 37.73
C GLY A 690 -11.58 24.69 38.61
N SER A 691 -11.70 26.03 38.61
CA SER A 691 -10.82 26.87 39.45
C SER A 691 -11.55 28.02 40.11
N SER A 692 -12.39 27.73 41.12
CA SER A 692 -12.72 28.68 42.17
C SER A 692 -13.29 27.96 43.40
N PHE A 693 -12.44 27.34 44.18
CA PHE A 693 -12.64 27.25 45.66
C PHE A 693 -11.21 27.25 46.26
N GLY A 694 -10.77 28.44 46.58
CA GLY A 694 -9.65 28.69 47.44
C GLY A 694 -10.17 29.39 48.70
N ARG A 695 -9.93 28.83 49.79
CA ARG A 695 -9.41 29.34 51.06
C ARG A 695 -9.55 28.30 52.14
#